data_24eae9fc916785caef9e92516edd8ba2
#
_entry.id   24eae9fc916785caef9e92516edd8ba2
#
_cell.length_a   1.000
_cell.length_b   1.000
_cell.length_c   1.000
_cell.angle_alpha   90.00
_cell.angle_beta   90.00
_cell.angle_gamma   90.00
#
_symmetry.space_group_name_H-M   'P 1'
#
loop_
_entity.id
_entity.type
_entity.pdbx_description
1 polymer ?
#
loop_
_entity_poly.entity_id
_entity_poly.type
_entity_poly.pdbx_seq_one_letter_code
_entity_poly.pdbx_strand_id
1 'polypeptide(L)'
;MPRRHRSLFAPAFLSLAFLFASNAWSQPAAAAPAATPKYRDPKLTIDERVADLLSRMTLEEKVDEICGGENRNLSLLDTTGAYRPDQARAVLQGLYNENSTVTPRQGAIIRNAVQRYLREKTPLGIPWLFMGEALHGFMSNGSTSFPQVLALASTWDPALVRRVFTAAGDEARSAGVGQVFTPVLDIARDPRWGRTEETYGEDPYLASRMGVAAVTGLQGDEFDINNHHVMATAKHFAVHGQPEGGTNTAPGNYSERIIRENFLVPFQAAVEEGHVGSVMASYNEIDGIPSHINHWLLDRVLRQEWGFGGYITSDGDGLQMLVQTHHVAANMAEAARLALATGVDFDLSDGSVYRTLIQQVKNGAVPESEVDRAAGRLLAAKFRLGLFEDPYVDPDYTEKITSGPEHRELAVEAAREAVVLLKNDKNLLPLDLSKLKTIAVIGPNAADVHVGGYAREPGHGVSILDGIRARVGSAAKVVYAEGCQITTAPQGWRGWLANNVKLADPKAQVPKIAAAVELARKADVAILVVGENESTNREAWGEYHLGDRDSLDLLGAQNDLVKAVVETGTPTVVFLINGRPLSINYVAEHVPAILEGWYLGQEGGTAAANVLFGDVNPGGKLPITFPHSVGDLPDFYNHKPSDDRTYEFSTRKPLFQFGYGLSYTTFQFDNLRLEPAQIETGGVTKARVDITNTGSREGDEVAELYLHQRVASVTQPVMRLIGFERVSLKPGEKRTVEFTITPRTLSMLNTDMHRVVEPGIFDIMVGPSSDNTKKVSLKVTDLNGQAGTPVAPRPKGSESGVVSNYDDLKVAANFGSWEVMTDSVMGGKSTATMEAVPGGANGSKGAMRVDGENVKGAGFLFAGAFYFPGGGMSQPADLSDKKNISFWAKGDGKTCRFLVFTETQGQNPTFRSFVATPEWKQYTFSFASLGTDGHDLSGLAFLGPAGLGKFEFFIDEVEIK
;
A
#
# COMPACT_ATOMS: atom_id res chain seq x y z
N MET A 1 73.92 -19.12 2.78
CA MET A 1 75.24 -19.17 3.41
C MET A 1 76.07 -17.96 3.02
N PRO A 2 76.95 -17.35 3.87
CA PRO A 2 77.10 -17.60 5.30
C PRO A 2 77.00 -16.29 6.19
N ARG A 3 76.78 -16.55 7.44
CA ARG A 3 77.55 -16.23 8.74
C ARG A 3 77.66 -14.80 9.20
N ARG A 4 77.05 -14.52 10.34
CA ARG A 4 77.56 -14.32 11.73
C ARG A 4 78.35 -13.04 11.98
N HIS A 5 77.94 -12.24 13.00
CA HIS A 5 78.67 -12.15 14.28
C HIS A 5 77.85 -11.45 15.37
N ARG A 6 77.94 -12.05 16.56
CA ARG A 6 77.50 -11.56 17.90
C ARG A 6 78.51 -10.59 18.48
N SER A 7 78.16 -9.67 19.31
CA SER A 7 78.92 -9.41 20.56
C SER A 7 78.08 -8.76 21.65
N LEU A 8 78.14 -9.39 22.84
CA LEU A 8 77.70 -8.92 24.13
C LEU A 8 78.60 -7.85 24.67
N PHE A 9 78.12 -6.93 25.51
CA PHE A 9 78.81 -6.42 26.73
C PHE A 9 77.77 -5.71 27.64
N ALA A 10 77.75 -6.13 28.92
CA ALA A 10 77.28 -5.47 30.14
C ALA A 10 78.46 -5.55 31.14
N PRO A 11 78.49 -4.97 32.28
CA PRO A 11 77.76 -3.88 32.98
C PRO A 11 78.67 -2.86 33.61
N ALA A 12 78.15 -1.79 34.24
CA ALA A 12 78.76 -1.10 35.45
C ALA A 12 77.74 -0.26 36.18
N PHE A 13 77.56 -0.59 37.42
CA PHE A 13 76.87 0.22 38.50
C PHE A 13 77.58 1.50 38.82
N LEU A 14 76.85 2.63 38.97
CA LEU A 14 77.23 3.71 39.82
C LEU A 14 75.98 4.32 40.50
N SER A 15 75.91 4.19 41.81
CA SER A 15 74.87 4.75 42.69
C SER A 15 75.20 6.23 42.94
N LEU A 16 74.18 7.10 42.69
CA LEU A 16 74.22 8.47 43.22
C LEU A 16 72.80 8.78 43.76
N ALA A 17 72.75 8.98 45.07
CA ALA A 17 71.55 9.40 45.78
C ALA A 17 71.32 10.90 45.53
N PHE A 18 70.08 11.21 45.05
CA PHE A 18 69.57 12.59 45.08
C PHE A 18 68.28 12.66 45.89
N LEU A 19 68.18 13.61 46.76
CA LEU A 19 67.06 13.97 47.62
C LEU A 19 65.81 14.26 46.74
N PHE A 20 64.70 13.58 47.01
CA PHE A 20 63.41 13.91 46.48
C PHE A 20 62.75 15.02 47.28
N ALA A 21 62.57 16.20 46.63
CA ALA A 21 61.56 17.15 47.01
C ALA A 21 60.21 16.66 46.45
N SER A 22 59.28 16.39 47.32
CA SER A 22 57.92 15.97 46.98
C SER A 22 57.11 17.10 46.33
N ASN A 23 57.09 17.18 45.02
CA ASN A 23 56.02 17.87 44.30
C ASN A 23 54.89 16.88 44.06
N ALA A 24 53.81 17.04 44.84
CA ALA A 24 52.54 16.36 44.56
C ALA A 24 51.97 16.90 43.26
N TRP A 25 52.19 16.16 42.19
CA TRP A 25 51.35 16.31 40.96
C TRP A 25 50.01 15.74 41.28
N SER A 26 49.01 16.62 41.44
CA SER A 26 47.60 16.22 41.39
C SER A 26 47.33 15.62 40.01
N GLN A 27 47.10 14.30 39.89
CA GLN A 27 46.53 13.70 38.73
C GLN A 27 45.18 14.39 38.48
N PRO A 28 44.89 14.81 37.24
CA PRO A 28 43.55 15.25 36.95
C PRO A 28 42.61 14.10 37.25
N ALA A 29 41.58 14.38 38.04
CA ALA A 29 40.50 13.43 38.31
C ALA A 29 40.03 12.85 36.98
N ALA A 30 40.02 11.52 36.90
CA ALA A 30 39.39 10.84 35.73
C ALA A 30 37.99 11.43 35.58
N ALA A 31 37.72 12.03 34.41
CA ALA A 31 36.39 12.54 34.10
C ALA A 31 35.39 11.40 34.33
N ALA A 32 34.36 11.68 35.08
CA ALA A 32 33.26 10.71 35.24
C ALA A 32 32.82 10.24 33.86
N PRO A 33 32.57 8.94 33.67
CA PRO A 33 32.09 8.45 32.36
C PRO A 33 30.89 9.29 31.92
N ALA A 34 30.97 9.88 30.74
CA ALA A 34 29.89 10.69 30.22
C ALA A 34 28.61 9.84 30.24
N ALA A 35 27.52 10.41 30.76
CA ALA A 35 26.25 9.71 30.84
C ALA A 35 25.87 9.20 29.44
N THR A 36 25.43 7.94 29.35
CA THR A 36 24.99 7.36 28.11
C THR A 36 23.91 8.27 27.46
N PRO A 37 24.06 8.66 26.19
CA PRO A 37 23.07 9.51 25.53
C PRO A 37 21.67 8.88 25.59
N LYS A 38 20.64 9.70 25.80
CA LYS A 38 19.25 9.22 25.94
C LYS A 38 18.77 8.39 24.75
N TYR A 39 19.18 8.75 23.53
CA TYR A 39 18.76 8.00 22.34
C TYR A 39 19.25 6.54 22.33
N ARG A 40 20.27 6.20 23.13
CA ARG A 40 20.80 4.83 23.28
C ARG A 40 20.12 4.03 24.40
N ASP A 41 19.20 4.63 25.15
CA ASP A 41 18.45 3.93 26.19
C ASP A 41 17.16 3.34 25.63
N PRO A 42 17.04 2.00 25.45
CA PRO A 42 15.86 1.36 24.89
C PRO A 42 14.63 1.42 25.80
N LYS A 43 14.77 1.91 27.04
CA LYS A 43 13.65 2.08 27.98
C LYS A 43 12.88 3.38 27.77
N LEU A 44 13.45 4.33 27.04
CA LEU A 44 12.81 5.59 26.69
C LEU A 44 11.89 5.40 25.49
N THR A 45 10.88 6.25 25.39
CA THR A 45 10.00 6.27 24.23
C THR A 45 10.77 6.64 22.95
N ILE A 46 10.27 6.20 21.79
CA ILE A 46 10.88 6.54 20.51
C ILE A 46 10.98 8.06 20.36
N ASP A 47 9.93 8.80 20.75
CA ASP A 47 9.92 10.27 20.64
C ASP A 47 11.01 10.93 21.50
N GLU A 48 11.23 10.45 22.73
CA GLU A 48 12.30 10.95 23.58
C GLU A 48 13.69 10.65 22.99
N ARG A 49 13.85 9.49 22.38
CA ARG A 49 15.10 9.07 21.75
C ARG A 49 15.38 9.89 20.48
N VAL A 50 14.36 10.09 19.62
CA VAL A 50 14.43 10.93 18.43
C VAL A 50 14.79 12.37 18.79
N ALA A 51 14.11 12.96 19.77
CA ALA A 51 14.37 14.33 20.19
C ALA A 51 15.81 14.50 20.73
N ASP A 52 16.33 13.56 21.53
CA ASP A 52 17.72 13.60 22.02
C ASP A 52 18.72 13.46 20.86
N LEU A 53 18.47 12.56 19.90
CA LEU A 53 19.35 12.34 18.76
C LEU A 53 19.40 13.55 17.83
N LEU A 54 18.23 14.10 17.43
CA LEU A 54 18.14 15.30 16.59
C LEU A 54 18.88 16.50 17.22
N SER A 55 18.81 16.65 18.54
CA SER A 55 19.50 17.73 19.24
C SER A 55 21.05 17.65 19.19
N ARG A 56 21.58 16.48 18.78
CA ARG A 56 23.00 16.19 18.66
C ARG A 56 23.50 16.19 17.23
N MET A 57 22.59 16.06 16.26
CA MET A 57 22.93 16.04 14.85
C MET A 57 23.22 17.45 14.32
N THR A 58 24.18 17.54 13.43
CA THR A 58 24.39 18.74 12.60
C THR A 58 23.34 18.83 11.51
N LEU A 59 23.15 20.00 10.90
CA LEU A 59 22.24 20.18 9.77
C LEU A 59 22.60 19.23 8.61
N GLU A 60 23.87 19.06 8.33
CA GLU A 60 24.37 18.15 7.28
C GLU A 60 23.98 16.71 7.57
N GLU A 61 24.14 16.24 8.81
CA GLU A 61 23.73 14.88 9.22
C GLU A 61 22.21 14.69 9.14
N LYS A 62 21.40 15.71 9.47
CA LYS A 62 19.95 15.68 9.36
C LYS A 62 19.50 15.59 7.89
N VAL A 63 20.12 16.38 7.00
CA VAL A 63 19.84 16.33 5.57
C VAL A 63 20.32 15.02 4.95
N ASP A 64 21.49 14.51 5.36
CA ASP A 64 21.94 13.18 4.91
C ASP A 64 21.00 12.07 5.34
N GLU A 65 20.31 12.21 6.47
CA GLU A 65 19.34 11.22 6.94
C GLU A 65 18.11 11.10 6.01
N ILE A 66 17.69 12.21 5.39
CA ILE A 66 16.53 12.28 4.51
C ILE A 66 16.86 12.15 3.02
N CYS A 67 18.12 11.83 2.70
CA CYS A 67 18.59 11.60 1.34
C CYS A 67 18.85 10.12 1.09
N GLY A 68 18.35 9.60 -0.02
CA GLY A 68 18.73 8.32 -0.59
C GLY A 68 20.08 8.37 -1.30
N GLY A 69 20.41 7.30 -2.01
CA GLY A 69 21.49 7.25 -2.98
C GLY A 69 22.90 6.99 -2.47
N GLU A 70 23.79 6.83 -3.43
CA GLU A 70 25.19 6.39 -3.30
C GLU A 70 26.12 7.36 -2.56
N ASN A 71 25.69 8.60 -2.37
CA ASN A 71 26.57 9.70 -1.95
C ASN A 71 26.73 9.85 -0.43
N ARG A 72 26.15 8.98 0.39
CA ARG A 72 26.51 8.93 1.81
C ARG A 72 27.93 8.43 1.95
N ASN A 73 28.89 9.34 1.76
CA ASN A 73 30.33 9.22 2.09
C ASN A 73 30.88 7.77 2.00
N LEU A 74 30.67 7.08 0.88
CA LEU A 74 31.37 5.81 0.60
C LEU A 74 32.89 5.95 0.68
N SER A 75 33.43 7.20 0.54
CA SER A 75 34.83 7.52 0.82
C SER A 75 35.25 7.23 2.27
N LEU A 76 34.32 7.27 3.22
CA LEU A 76 34.57 6.90 4.63
C LEU A 76 34.70 5.37 4.80
N LEU A 77 34.21 4.59 3.86
CA LEU A 77 34.34 3.14 3.87
C LEU A 77 35.73 2.66 3.44
N ASP A 78 36.49 3.49 2.73
CA ASP A 78 37.84 3.18 2.24
C ASP A 78 38.92 3.08 3.33
N THR A 79 38.70 3.65 4.50
CA THR A 79 39.77 3.82 5.51
C THR A 79 39.90 2.64 6.48
N THR A 80 39.01 1.64 6.44
CA THR A 80 38.97 0.61 7.50
C THR A 80 39.48 -0.76 7.09
N GLY A 81 39.67 -1.04 5.80
CA GLY A 81 40.14 -2.36 5.32
C GLY A 81 39.20 -3.54 5.63
N ALA A 82 37.99 -3.28 6.18
CA ALA A 82 37.07 -4.33 6.61
C ALA A 82 36.21 -4.91 5.46
N TYR A 83 36.10 -4.22 4.34
CA TYR A 83 35.38 -4.64 3.12
C TYR A 83 35.89 -3.85 1.92
N ARG A 84 35.59 -4.35 0.72
CA ARG A 84 35.98 -3.64 -0.49
C ARG A 84 34.97 -2.57 -0.85
N PRO A 85 35.40 -1.32 -1.16
CA PRO A 85 34.51 -0.25 -1.55
C PRO A 85 33.60 -0.58 -2.73
N ASP A 86 34.10 -1.33 -3.70
CA ASP A 86 33.38 -1.85 -4.85
C ASP A 86 32.24 -2.80 -4.45
N GLN A 87 32.42 -3.61 -3.43
CA GLN A 87 31.39 -4.52 -2.90
C GLN A 87 30.32 -3.74 -2.10
N ALA A 88 30.73 -2.80 -1.27
CA ALA A 88 29.79 -1.93 -0.54
C ALA A 88 28.95 -1.11 -1.52
N ARG A 89 29.60 -0.53 -2.54
CA ARG A 89 28.92 0.18 -3.62
C ARG A 89 27.91 -0.71 -4.35
N ALA A 90 28.30 -1.93 -4.74
CA ALA A 90 27.41 -2.89 -5.41
C ALA A 90 26.17 -3.25 -4.59
N VAL A 91 26.26 -3.29 -3.25
CA VAL A 91 25.10 -3.55 -2.39
C VAL A 91 24.22 -2.32 -2.25
N LEU A 92 24.79 -1.13 -2.14
CA LEU A 92 24.05 0.13 -2.07
C LEU A 92 23.42 0.49 -3.43
N GLN A 93 24.08 0.15 -4.54
CA GLN A 93 23.56 0.24 -5.91
C GLN A 93 22.66 -0.93 -6.30
N GLY A 94 22.78 -2.09 -5.63
CA GLY A 94 22.01 -3.29 -5.96
C GLY A 94 20.51 -3.18 -5.73
N LEU A 95 20.03 -2.11 -5.10
CA LEU A 95 18.62 -1.76 -5.04
C LEU A 95 18.06 -1.32 -6.39
N TYR A 96 18.91 -0.73 -7.24
CA TYR A 96 18.55 -0.18 -8.55
C TYR A 96 19.45 -0.66 -9.69
N ASN A 97 20.52 -1.41 -9.39
CA ASN A 97 21.47 -1.82 -10.41
C ASN A 97 21.22 -3.26 -10.85
N GLU A 98 20.80 -3.36 -12.07
CA GLU A 98 20.43 -4.52 -12.85
C GLU A 98 21.53 -5.59 -12.97
N ASN A 99 22.77 -5.27 -12.61
CA ASN A 99 23.93 -6.13 -12.77
C ASN A 99 24.47 -6.68 -11.44
N SER A 100 23.72 -6.58 -10.33
CA SER A 100 24.20 -7.13 -9.07
C SER A 100 24.24 -8.67 -9.11
N THR A 101 25.46 -9.21 -9.05
CA THR A 101 25.71 -10.66 -8.90
C THR A 101 25.73 -11.08 -7.43
N VAL A 102 25.41 -10.17 -6.51
CA VAL A 102 25.49 -10.40 -5.07
C VAL A 102 24.32 -11.29 -4.63
N THR A 103 24.62 -12.42 -4.00
CA THR A 103 23.61 -13.27 -3.37
C THR A 103 23.10 -12.64 -2.07
N PRO A 104 21.90 -13.03 -1.56
CA PRO A 104 21.41 -12.55 -0.27
C PRO A 104 22.41 -12.73 0.88
N ARG A 105 23.08 -13.88 0.96
CA ARG A 105 24.14 -14.16 1.94
C ARG A 105 25.30 -13.16 1.86
N GLN A 106 25.80 -12.89 0.65
CA GLN A 106 26.86 -11.92 0.44
C GLN A 106 26.39 -10.51 0.81
N GLY A 107 25.13 -10.16 0.45
CA GLY A 107 24.48 -8.94 0.86
C GLY A 107 24.42 -8.76 2.38
N ALA A 108 24.05 -9.80 3.11
CA ALA A 108 24.03 -9.83 4.57
C ALA A 108 25.42 -9.51 5.18
N ILE A 109 26.48 -10.15 4.65
CA ILE A 109 27.86 -9.92 5.10
C ILE A 109 28.27 -8.45 4.89
N ILE A 110 27.98 -7.90 3.73
CA ILE A 110 28.36 -6.52 3.37
C ILE A 110 27.55 -5.52 4.18
N ARG A 111 26.23 -5.70 4.33
CA ARG A 111 25.37 -4.83 5.13
C ARG A 111 25.80 -4.84 6.61
N ASN A 112 26.14 -6.01 7.16
CA ASN A 112 26.72 -6.13 8.51
C ASN A 112 28.03 -5.31 8.65
N ALA A 113 28.90 -5.33 7.64
CA ALA A 113 30.15 -4.58 7.67
C ALA A 113 29.87 -3.04 7.67
N VAL A 114 28.90 -2.59 6.86
CA VAL A 114 28.46 -1.17 6.84
C VAL A 114 27.88 -0.77 8.20
N GLN A 115 26.98 -1.57 8.76
CA GLN A 115 26.39 -1.29 10.10
C GLN A 115 27.45 -1.21 11.19
N ARG A 116 28.43 -2.13 11.19
CA ARG A 116 29.54 -2.12 12.15
C ARG A 116 30.36 -0.84 12.02
N TYR A 117 30.69 -0.44 10.79
CA TYR A 117 31.42 0.80 10.56
C TYR A 117 30.66 2.02 11.10
N LEU A 118 29.40 2.17 10.74
CA LEU A 118 28.57 3.28 11.19
C LEU A 118 28.47 3.33 12.70
N ARG A 119 28.23 2.19 13.36
CA ARG A 119 28.07 2.09 14.81
C ARG A 119 29.35 2.39 15.57
N GLU A 120 30.50 1.96 15.07
CA GLU A 120 31.79 2.03 15.78
C GLU A 120 32.66 3.23 15.39
N LYS A 121 32.51 3.76 14.18
CA LYS A 121 33.43 4.76 13.59
C LYS A 121 32.80 6.12 13.32
N THR A 122 31.47 6.25 13.46
CA THR A 122 30.81 7.56 13.34
C THR A 122 30.44 8.12 14.73
N PRO A 123 30.39 9.46 14.91
CA PRO A 123 30.17 10.06 16.22
C PRO A 123 28.87 9.66 16.91
N LEU A 124 27.78 9.58 16.14
CA LEU A 124 26.46 9.28 16.65
C LEU A 124 26.09 7.79 16.50
N GLY A 125 26.79 7.03 15.65
CA GLY A 125 26.53 5.61 15.45
C GLY A 125 25.13 5.31 14.87
N ILE A 126 24.60 6.20 14.03
CA ILE A 126 23.29 6.05 13.41
C ILE A 126 23.33 4.92 12.39
N PRO A 127 22.52 3.86 12.56
CA PRO A 127 22.49 2.73 11.61
C PRO A 127 21.90 3.13 10.26
N TRP A 128 22.30 2.43 9.21
CA TRP A 128 21.70 2.59 7.88
C TRP A 128 20.37 1.84 7.82
N LEU A 129 19.36 2.45 7.22
CA LEU A 129 18.14 1.76 6.81
C LEU A 129 18.32 1.29 5.36
N PHE A 130 18.66 0.00 5.18
CA PHE A 130 18.69 -0.60 3.85
C PHE A 130 17.29 -0.83 3.34
N MET A 131 17.03 -0.39 2.12
CA MET A 131 15.76 -0.49 1.44
C MET A 131 15.87 -1.44 0.24
N GLY A 132 14.76 -2.04 -0.20
CA GLY A 132 14.75 -2.96 -1.33
C GLY A 132 13.37 -3.12 -1.95
N GLU A 133 13.29 -3.90 -3.02
CA GLU A 133 12.05 -4.28 -3.67
C GLU A 133 11.67 -5.71 -3.29
N ALA A 134 10.36 -5.95 -3.11
CA ALA A 134 9.84 -7.28 -2.81
C ALA A 134 8.39 -7.44 -3.28
N LEU A 135 8.10 -7.04 -4.53
CA LEU A 135 6.73 -7.02 -5.05
C LEU A 135 6.06 -8.41 -5.01
N HIS A 136 6.84 -9.44 -5.31
CA HIS A 136 6.39 -10.84 -5.27
C HIS A 136 7.53 -11.81 -4.88
N GLY A 137 8.33 -11.39 -3.93
CA GLY A 137 9.55 -12.01 -3.44
C GLY A 137 10.68 -11.00 -3.37
N PHE A 138 11.67 -11.24 -2.50
CA PHE A 138 12.78 -10.31 -2.36
C PHE A 138 13.58 -10.21 -3.67
N MET A 139 13.69 -8.99 -4.26
CA MET A 139 14.36 -8.75 -5.53
C MET A 139 15.88 -8.88 -5.43
N SER A 140 16.37 -10.10 -5.25
CA SER A 140 17.80 -10.43 -5.15
C SER A 140 18.09 -11.74 -5.87
N ASN A 141 19.31 -11.88 -6.43
CA ASN A 141 19.68 -13.10 -7.13
C ASN A 141 19.64 -14.31 -6.21
N GLY A 142 18.90 -15.33 -6.62
CA GLY A 142 18.73 -16.56 -5.86
C GLY A 142 17.58 -16.56 -4.85
N SER A 143 16.91 -15.42 -4.64
CA SER A 143 15.71 -15.34 -3.78
C SER A 143 14.52 -16.05 -4.40
N THR A 144 13.52 -16.35 -3.56
CA THR A 144 12.26 -16.95 -4.02
C THR A 144 11.46 -15.95 -4.83
N SER A 145 11.11 -16.29 -6.07
CA SER A 145 10.15 -15.57 -6.90
C SER A 145 8.80 -16.25 -6.83
N PHE A 146 7.88 -15.68 -6.08
CA PHE A 146 6.47 -16.09 -6.02
C PHE A 146 5.73 -15.63 -7.29
N PRO A 147 4.47 -16.05 -7.51
CA PRO A 147 3.64 -15.48 -8.56
C PRO A 147 3.59 -13.95 -8.47
N GLN A 148 3.56 -13.28 -9.63
CA GLN A 148 3.43 -11.82 -9.71
C GLN A 148 2.11 -11.36 -9.05
N VAL A 149 2.04 -10.10 -8.64
CA VAL A 149 0.95 -9.57 -7.81
C VAL A 149 -0.43 -9.81 -8.43
N LEU A 150 -0.58 -9.63 -9.75
CA LEU A 150 -1.84 -9.91 -10.46
C LEU A 150 -2.23 -11.40 -10.39
N ALA A 151 -1.25 -12.30 -10.46
CA ALA A 151 -1.46 -13.73 -10.24
C ALA A 151 -1.84 -14.04 -8.78
N LEU A 152 -1.18 -13.41 -7.81
CA LEU A 152 -1.56 -13.53 -6.39
C LEU A 152 -2.99 -13.03 -6.15
N ALA A 153 -3.41 -11.97 -6.81
CA ALA A 153 -4.79 -11.48 -6.73
C ALA A 153 -5.80 -12.51 -7.25
N SER A 154 -5.43 -13.30 -8.27
CA SER A 154 -6.30 -14.37 -8.82
C SER A 154 -6.56 -15.50 -7.85
N THR A 155 -5.80 -15.63 -6.76
CA THR A 155 -6.06 -16.62 -5.71
C THR A 155 -7.30 -16.28 -4.89
N TRP A 156 -7.65 -15.00 -4.77
CA TRP A 156 -8.69 -14.51 -3.85
C TRP A 156 -8.52 -15.04 -2.42
N ASP A 157 -7.26 -15.25 -2.02
CA ASP A 157 -6.87 -15.75 -0.70
C ASP A 157 -5.92 -14.77 0.02
N PRO A 158 -6.43 -13.84 0.83
CA PRO A 158 -5.59 -12.95 1.63
C PRO A 158 -4.68 -13.68 2.63
N ALA A 159 -5.08 -14.87 3.10
CA ALA A 159 -4.26 -15.61 4.05
C ALA A 159 -3.01 -16.19 3.36
N LEU A 160 -3.16 -16.70 2.14
CA LEU A 160 -2.03 -17.13 1.32
C LEU A 160 -1.12 -15.95 0.96
N VAL A 161 -1.70 -14.81 0.54
CA VAL A 161 -0.94 -13.58 0.24
C VAL A 161 -0.13 -13.14 1.46
N ARG A 162 -0.72 -13.15 2.65
CA ARG A 162 0.02 -12.86 3.89
C ARG A 162 1.21 -13.78 4.09
N ARG A 163 1.06 -15.09 3.90
CA ARG A 163 2.15 -16.08 4.02
C ARG A 163 3.27 -15.81 3.01
N VAL A 164 2.92 -15.49 1.76
CA VAL A 164 3.88 -15.14 0.70
C VAL A 164 4.70 -13.91 1.10
N PHE A 165 4.06 -12.86 1.58
CA PHE A 165 4.78 -11.64 1.99
C PHE A 165 5.52 -11.81 3.33
N THR A 166 5.09 -12.71 4.21
CA THR A 166 5.89 -13.09 5.38
C THR A 166 7.20 -13.76 4.94
N ALA A 167 7.16 -14.69 3.99
CA ALA A 167 8.35 -15.33 3.47
C ALA A 167 9.27 -14.34 2.71
N ALA A 168 8.71 -13.46 1.88
CA ALA A 168 9.46 -12.41 1.20
C ALA A 168 10.12 -11.43 2.18
N GLY A 169 9.40 -11.04 3.23
CA GLY A 169 9.90 -10.19 4.32
C GLY A 169 11.04 -10.84 5.10
N ASP A 170 10.93 -12.13 5.43
CA ASP A 170 11.97 -12.87 6.14
C ASP A 170 13.26 -13.00 5.29
N GLU A 171 13.13 -13.31 3.98
CA GLU A 171 14.29 -13.30 3.08
C GLU A 171 14.96 -11.92 3.00
N ALA A 172 14.18 -10.85 2.86
CA ALA A 172 14.69 -9.49 2.82
C ALA A 172 15.35 -9.08 4.16
N ARG A 173 14.68 -9.35 5.29
CA ARG A 173 15.18 -9.02 6.63
C ARG A 173 16.46 -9.77 6.96
N SER A 174 16.49 -11.07 6.67
CA SER A 174 17.68 -11.90 6.88
C SER A 174 18.90 -11.41 6.09
N ALA A 175 18.67 -10.86 4.90
CA ALA A 175 19.71 -10.23 4.09
C ALA A 175 20.14 -8.84 4.61
N GLY A 176 19.50 -8.30 5.67
CA GLY A 176 19.81 -7.01 6.28
C GLY A 176 19.03 -5.83 5.70
N VAL A 177 17.99 -6.07 4.91
CA VAL A 177 17.04 -5.04 4.44
C VAL A 177 16.04 -4.77 5.55
N GLY A 178 15.80 -3.50 5.85
CA GLY A 178 14.85 -3.09 6.90
C GLY A 178 13.50 -2.61 6.34
N GLN A 179 13.44 -2.26 5.06
CA GLN A 179 12.24 -1.75 4.41
C GLN A 179 12.15 -2.24 2.96
N VAL A 180 10.93 -2.51 2.50
CA VAL A 180 10.66 -2.84 1.10
C VAL A 180 9.58 -1.92 0.51
N PHE A 181 9.73 -1.60 -0.80
CA PHE A 181 8.78 -0.75 -1.52
C PHE A 181 7.61 -1.57 -2.05
N THR A 182 6.81 -2.07 -1.13
CA THR A 182 5.70 -3.00 -1.33
C THR A 182 4.70 -2.86 -0.18
N PRO A 183 3.37 -2.97 -0.45
CA PRO A 183 2.68 -3.40 -1.66
C PRO A 183 2.40 -2.28 -2.68
N VAL A 184 2.20 -2.67 -3.97
CA VAL A 184 1.63 -1.81 -4.99
C VAL A 184 0.10 -1.85 -4.86
N LEU A 185 -0.50 -0.70 -4.56
CA LEU A 185 -1.94 -0.57 -4.27
C LEU A 185 -2.71 0.20 -5.36
N ASP A 186 -2.05 0.40 -6.50
CA ASP A 186 -2.68 1.02 -7.66
C ASP A 186 -3.84 0.18 -8.17
N ILE A 187 -4.93 0.85 -8.58
CA ILE A 187 -6.09 0.21 -9.21
C ILE A 187 -5.91 0.26 -10.72
N ALA A 188 -5.66 -0.90 -11.34
CA ALA A 188 -5.41 -1.00 -12.78
C ALA A 188 -6.73 -1.05 -13.56
N ARG A 189 -7.09 0.06 -14.22
CA ARG A 189 -8.27 0.17 -15.07
C ARG A 189 -7.96 0.51 -16.53
N ASP A 190 -6.68 0.65 -16.85
CA ASP A 190 -6.19 0.77 -18.22
C ASP A 190 -5.07 -0.24 -18.44
N PRO A 191 -5.38 -1.43 -19.00
CA PRO A 191 -4.42 -2.49 -19.20
C PRO A 191 -3.37 -2.20 -20.28
N ARG A 192 -3.43 -1.05 -20.96
CA ARG A 192 -2.32 -0.57 -21.81
C ARG A 192 -1.09 -0.22 -20.98
N TRP A 193 -1.30 0.17 -19.72
CA TRP A 193 -0.23 0.51 -18.78
C TRP A 193 0.65 -0.71 -18.48
N GLY A 194 1.98 -0.55 -18.64
CA GLY A 194 2.95 -1.63 -18.54
C GLY A 194 3.12 -2.22 -17.14
N ARG A 195 2.66 -1.52 -16.09
CA ARG A 195 2.77 -1.94 -14.69
C ARG A 195 1.51 -2.64 -14.16
N THR A 196 0.58 -3.00 -15.03
CA THR A 196 -0.64 -3.73 -14.65
C THR A 196 -0.31 -5.01 -13.86
N GLU A 197 0.75 -5.72 -14.21
CA GLU A 197 1.21 -6.94 -13.53
C GLU A 197 1.53 -6.75 -12.04
N GLU A 198 1.91 -5.53 -11.63
CA GLU A 198 2.33 -5.20 -10.28
C GLU A 198 1.14 -4.99 -9.32
N THR A 199 -0.11 -4.97 -9.85
CA THR A 199 -1.31 -4.57 -9.11
C THR A 199 -2.17 -5.76 -8.72
N TYR A 200 -3.09 -5.55 -7.76
CA TYR A 200 -4.13 -6.52 -7.42
C TYR A 200 -5.37 -6.41 -8.34
N GLY A 201 -5.25 -5.77 -9.51
CA GLY A 201 -6.31 -5.65 -10.50
C GLY A 201 -7.15 -4.37 -10.40
N GLU A 202 -8.41 -4.46 -10.83
CA GLU A 202 -9.27 -3.28 -11.06
C GLU A 202 -10.16 -2.91 -9.88
N ASP A 203 -10.28 -3.80 -8.87
CA ASP A 203 -11.25 -3.63 -7.79
C ASP A 203 -10.65 -3.08 -6.51
N PRO A 204 -11.21 -1.97 -5.95
CA PRO A 204 -10.71 -1.35 -4.74
C PRO A 204 -10.81 -2.23 -3.48
N TYR A 205 -11.85 -3.07 -3.36
CA TYR A 205 -12.04 -3.91 -2.17
C TYR A 205 -11.09 -5.10 -2.19
N LEU A 206 -10.95 -5.80 -3.34
CA LEU A 206 -9.98 -6.89 -3.49
C LEU A 206 -8.56 -6.38 -3.22
N ALA A 207 -8.17 -5.27 -3.86
CA ALA A 207 -6.86 -4.65 -3.64
C ALA A 207 -6.64 -4.26 -2.17
N SER A 208 -7.69 -3.78 -1.47
CA SER A 208 -7.59 -3.48 -0.02
C SER A 208 -7.31 -4.72 0.81
N ARG A 209 -8.02 -5.81 0.57
CA ARG A 209 -7.83 -7.06 1.37
C ARG A 209 -6.48 -7.69 1.12
N MET A 210 -6.05 -7.75 -0.15
CA MET A 210 -4.73 -8.25 -0.52
C MET A 210 -3.61 -7.33 -0.02
N GLY A 211 -3.80 -6.01 -0.13
CA GLY A 211 -2.85 -5.01 0.36
C GLY A 211 -2.64 -5.07 1.88
N VAL A 212 -3.72 -5.17 2.67
CA VAL A 212 -3.62 -5.36 4.13
C VAL A 212 -2.90 -6.66 4.47
N ALA A 213 -3.21 -7.76 3.74
CA ALA A 213 -2.52 -9.05 3.92
C ALA A 213 -1.02 -8.94 3.61
N ALA A 214 -0.64 -8.23 2.56
CA ALA A 214 0.76 -7.99 2.21
C ALA A 214 1.48 -7.14 3.27
N VAL A 215 0.88 -6.02 3.72
CA VAL A 215 1.46 -5.17 4.76
C VAL A 215 1.67 -5.95 6.06
N THR A 216 0.63 -6.66 6.53
CA THR A 216 0.72 -7.45 7.78
C THR A 216 1.63 -8.66 7.64
N GLY A 217 1.78 -9.22 6.44
CA GLY A 217 2.78 -10.26 6.15
C GLY A 217 4.21 -9.74 6.27
N LEU A 218 4.48 -8.56 5.74
CA LEU A 218 5.80 -7.91 5.80
C LEU A 218 6.15 -7.38 7.20
N GLN A 219 5.18 -6.75 7.89
CA GLN A 219 5.42 -6.01 9.14
C GLN A 219 5.06 -6.77 10.42
N GLY A 220 4.33 -7.88 10.32
CA GLY A 220 3.67 -8.51 11.47
C GLY A 220 2.39 -7.77 11.87
N ASP A 221 1.71 -8.29 12.91
CA ASP A 221 0.53 -7.67 13.47
C ASP A 221 0.92 -6.41 14.28
N GLU A 222 0.08 -5.39 14.26
CA GLU A 222 0.24 -4.15 15.03
C GLU A 222 1.61 -3.45 14.84
N PHE A 223 2.24 -3.61 13.68
CA PHE A 223 3.57 -3.07 13.42
C PHE A 223 4.65 -3.61 14.38
N ASP A 224 4.55 -4.87 14.77
CA ASP A 224 5.56 -5.55 15.60
C ASP A 224 6.70 -6.08 14.72
N ILE A 225 7.59 -5.19 14.34
CA ILE A 225 8.73 -5.53 13.47
C ILE A 225 9.83 -6.18 14.29
N ASN A 226 9.89 -7.51 14.21
CA ASN A 226 10.96 -8.32 14.80
C ASN A 226 12.05 -8.64 13.76
N ASN A 227 12.94 -9.57 14.08
CA ASN A 227 14.07 -9.98 13.22
C ASN A 227 13.66 -10.75 11.95
N HIS A 228 12.37 -10.99 11.72
CA HIS A 228 11.82 -11.67 10.54
C HIS A 228 10.95 -10.76 9.67
N HIS A 229 10.70 -9.52 10.12
CA HIS A 229 9.81 -8.58 9.46
C HIS A 229 10.57 -7.35 8.95
N VAL A 230 10.02 -6.72 7.93
CA VAL A 230 10.50 -5.49 7.32
C VAL A 230 9.38 -4.45 7.30
N MET A 231 9.73 -3.19 7.24
CA MET A 231 8.74 -2.12 7.05
C MET A 231 8.23 -2.14 5.61
N ALA A 232 6.92 -2.12 5.44
CA ALA A 232 6.24 -2.02 4.17
C ALA A 232 6.11 -0.55 3.71
N THR A 233 5.99 -0.37 2.39
CA THR A 233 5.72 0.93 1.77
C THR A 233 4.57 0.80 0.79
N ALA A 234 3.43 1.40 1.11
CA ALA A 234 2.29 1.44 0.18
C ALA A 234 2.58 2.39 -0.99
N LYS A 235 2.49 1.88 -2.22
CA LYS A 235 2.79 2.63 -3.44
C LYS A 235 1.78 2.35 -4.56
N HIS A 236 1.56 3.28 -5.51
CA HIS A 236 2.10 4.63 -5.61
C HIS A 236 0.96 5.61 -5.29
N PHE A 237 1.15 6.47 -4.32
CA PHE A 237 0.09 7.34 -3.78
C PHE A 237 0.02 8.68 -4.53
N ALA A 238 -0.98 8.86 -5.46
CA ALA A 238 -2.06 7.99 -5.85
C ALA A 238 -2.45 8.15 -7.31
N VAL A 239 -3.41 7.30 -7.77
CA VAL A 239 -4.04 7.39 -9.10
C VAL A 239 -3.09 7.02 -10.26
N HIS A 240 -2.09 6.18 -10.02
CA HIS A 240 -1.11 5.79 -11.02
C HIS A 240 -1.62 4.69 -11.99
N GLY A 241 -2.56 3.82 -11.55
CA GLY A 241 -2.99 2.63 -12.29
C GLY A 241 -4.03 2.87 -13.38
N GLN A 242 -4.47 4.12 -13.61
CA GLN A 242 -5.32 4.50 -14.73
C GLN A 242 -4.81 5.82 -15.33
N PRO A 243 -3.59 5.85 -15.88
CA PRO A 243 -3.01 7.05 -16.47
C PRO A 243 -3.68 7.41 -17.80
N GLU A 244 -3.68 8.68 -18.16
CA GLU A 244 -4.18 9.14 -19.45
C GLU A 244 -3.47 8.44 -20.60
N GLY A 245 -4.25 7.92 -21.56
CA GLY A 245 -3.71 7.17 -22.70
C GLY A 245 -3.10 5.81 -22.36
N GLY A 246 -3.15 5.37 -21.10
CA GLY A 246 -2.51 4.13 -20.64
C GLY A 246 -0.99 4.22 -20.60
N THR A 247 -0.41 5.42 -20.58
CA THR A 247 1.05 5.61 -20.62
C THR A 247 1.61 5.90 -19.23
N ASN A 248 2.71 5.24 -18.88
CA ASN A 248 3.33 5.38 -17.56
C ASN A 248 3.64 6.85 -17.24
N THR A 249 3.45 7.24 -15.97
CA THR A 249 3.62 8.61 -15.45
C THR A 249 2.66 9.68 -15.96
N ALA A 250 1.76 9.36 -16.91
CA ALA A 250 0.78 10.31 -17.43
C ALA A 250 -0.23 10.76 -16.34
N PRO A 251 -0.91 11.92 -16.53
CA PRO A 251 -1.84 12.45 -15.55
C PRO A 251 -2.95 11.48 -15.13
N GLY A 252 -3.36 11.57 -13.86
CA GLY A 252 -4.51 10.87 -13.30
C GLY A 252 -5.66 11.84 -13.02
N ASN A 253 -6.29 12.40 -14.07
CA ASN A 253 -7.28 13.48 -13.94
C ASN A 253 -8.69 12.94 -13.69
N TYR A 254 -9.01 12.62 -12.45
CA TYR A 254 -10.32 12.16 -12.01
C TYR A 254 -10.90 13.11 -10.96
N SER A 255 -12.24 13.12 -10.85
CA SER A 255 -12.90 13.90 -9.79
C SER A 255 -12.51 13.36 -8.41
N GLU A 256 -12.50 14.24 -7.39
CA GLU A 256 -12.21 13.87 -6.00
C GLU A 256 -13.08 12.68 -5.55
N ARG A 257 -14.37 12.64 -5.93
CA ARG A 257 -15.26 11.52 -5.63
C ARG A 257 -14.74 10.18 -6.17
N ILE A 258 -14.35 10.14 -7.45
CA ILE A 258 -13.81 8.92 -8.07
C ILE A 258 -12.50 8.52 -7.40
N ILE A 259 -11.64 9.49 -7.10
CA ILE A 259 -10.36 9.25 -6.42
C ILE A 259 -10.62 8.62 -5.05
N ARG A 260 -11.51 9.20 -4.23
CA ARG A 260 -11.81 8.72 -2.88
C ARG A 260 -12.57 7.39 -2.84
N GLU A 261 -13.44 7.12 -3.81
CA GLU A 261 -14.25 5.90 -3.84
C GLU A 261 -13.55 4.70 -4.52
N ASN A 262 -12.46 4.95 -5.24
CA ASN A 262 -11.74 3.88 -5.94
C ASN A 262 -10.24 3.87 -5.59
N PHE A 263 -9.49 4.88 -6.03
CA PHE A 263 -8.02 4.83 -5.99
C PHE A 263 -7.43 4.96 -4.57
N LEU A 264 -8.11 5.67 -3.66
CA LEU A 264 -7.63 5.85 -2.29
C LEU A 264 -8.06 4.72 -1.33
N VAL A 265 -9.05 3.90 -1.70
CA VAL A 265 -9.61 2.86 -0.81
C VAL A 265 -8.55 1.84 -0.36
N PRO A 266 -7.68 1.29 -1.22
CA PRO A 266 -6.64 0.35 -0.77
C PRO A 266 -5.59 0.99 0.12
N PHE A 267 -5.22 2.25 -0.15
CA PHE A 267 -4.27 3.00 0.68
C PHE A 267 -4.85 3.31 2.06
N GLN A 268 -6.14 3.71 2.12
CA GLN A 268 -6.81 3.92 3.39
C GLN A 268 -6.80 2.64 4.23
N ALA A 269 -7.11 1.49 3.63
CA ALA A 269 -7.06 0.20 4.32
C ALA A 269 -5.64 -0.14 4.78
N ALA A 270 -4.61 0.11 3.97
CA ALA A 270 -3.22 -0.13 4.35
C ALA A 270 -2.78 0.75 5.53
N VAL A 271 -3.28 2.00 5.62
CA VAL A 271 -2.99 2.90 6.75
C VAL A 271 -3.78 2.51 8.00
N GLU A 272 -5.11 2.37 7.88
CA GLU A 272 -6.00 2.20 9.03
C GLU A 272 -6.02 0.77 9.59
N GLU A 273 -5.90 -0.24 8.72
CA GLU A 273 -5.99 -1.66 9.10
C GLU A 273 -4.64 -2.37 9.05
N GLY A 274 -3.79 -2.02 8.06
CA GLY A 274 -2.45 -2.60 7.91
C GLY A 274 -1.36 -1.88 8.69
N HIS A 275 -1.61 -0.66 9.17
CA HIS A 275 -0.64 0.18 9.88
C HIS A 275 0.68 0.34 9.15
N VAL A 276 0.62 0.56 7.83
CA VAL A 276 1.80 0.66 6.97
C VAL A 276 2.78 1.72 7.45
N GLY A 277 4.08 1.39 7.46
CA GLY A 277 5.12 2.28 8.02
C GLY A 277 5.58 3.39 7.10
N SER A 278 5.42 3.22 5.78
CA SER A 278 5.80 4.22 4.79
C SER A 278 4.79 4.28 3.64
N VAL A 279 4.71 5.43 2.98
CA VAL A 279 3.94 5.65 1.75
C VAL A 279 4.85 6.30 0.71
N MET A 280 4.77 5.86 -0.53
CA MET A 280 5.53 6.42 -1.65
C MET A 280 4.62 7.29 -2.51
N ALA A 281 4.98 8.57 -2.69
CA ALA A 281 4.26 9.48 -3.57
C ALA A 281 4.43 9.06 -5.03
N SER A 282 3.36 9.17 -5.81
CA SER A 282 3.31 8.75 -7.21
C SER A 282 3.97 9.74 -8.16
N TYR A 283 4.41 9.27 -9.33
CA TYR A 283 4.99 10.13 -10.39
C TYR A 283 4.00 11.10 -11.01
N ASN A 284 2.74 10.68 -11.20
CA ASN A 284 1.74 11.45 -11.95
C ASN A 284 1.25 12.69 -11.20
N GLU A 285 0.70 13.62 -11.94
CA GLU A 285 -0.10 14.71 -11.40
C GLU A 285 -1.60 14.37 -11.35
N ILE A 286 -2.30 15.06 -10.46
CA ILE A 286 -3.76 15.10 -10.32
C ILE A 286 -4.20 16.54 -10.45
N ASP A 287 -5.06 16.85 -11.43
CA ASP A 287 -5.52 18.22 -11.70
C ASP A 287 -4.35 19.22 -11.87
N GLY A 288 -3.30 18.79 -12.57
CA GLY A 288 -2.09 19.57 -12.83
C GLY A 288 -1.15 19.72 -11.62
N ILE A 289 -1.41 19.08 -10.49
CA ILE A 289 -0.56 19.13 -9.29
C ILE A 289 0.17 17.77 -9.13
N PRO A 290 1.49 17.72 -9.33
CA PRO A 290 2.28 16.50 -9.09
C PRO A 290 2.08 15.96 -7.69
N SER A 291 1.93 14.63 -7.55
CA SER A 291 1.63 14.01 -6.26
C SER A 291 2.65 14.34 -5.18
N HIS A 292 3.93 14.51 -5.53
CA HIS A 292 5.01 14.91 -4.61
C HIS A 292 4.85 16.30 -3.97
N ILE A 293 3.99 17.16 -4.54
CA ILE A 293 3.71 18.51 -4.01
C ILE A 293 2.22 18.75 -3.80
N ASN A 294 1.42 17.69 -3.78
CA ASN A 294 -0.02 17.78 -3.62
C ASN A 294 -0.42 17.79 -2.13
N HIS A 295 -0.59 18.98 -1.56
CA HIS A 295 -1.01 19.17 -0.16
C HIS A 295 -2.34 18.50 0.18
N TRP A 296 -3.31 18.52 -0.76
CA TRP A 296 -4.58 17.84 -0.54
C TRP A 296 -4.35 16.34 -0.32
N LEU A 297 -3.51 15.73 -1.14
CA LEU A 297 -3.25 14.29 -1.10
C LEU A 297 -2.40 13.88 0.11
N LEU A 298 -1.21 14.51 0.27
CA LEU A 298 -0.19 14.07 1.23
C LEU A 298 -0.42 14.60 2.65
N ASP A 299 -0.96 15.81 2.79
CA ASP A 299 -1.19 16.41 4.09
C ASP A 299 -2.65 16.21 4.54
N ARG A 300 -3.64 16.74 3.78
CA ARG A 300 -5.04 16.68 4.21
C ARG A 300 -5.55 15.25 4.27
N VAL A 301 -5.49 14.48 3.18
CA VAL A 301 -6.05 13.12 3.14
C VAL A 301 -5.22 12.15 3.97
N LEU A 302 -3.93 12.01 3.64
CA LEU A 302 -3.09 10.98 4.24
C LEU A 302 -2.82 11.23 5.73
N ARG A 303 -2.45 12.47 6.08
CA ARG A 303 -2.03 12.79 7.46
C ARG A 303 -3.20 13.23 8.35
N GLN A 304 -4.04 14.16 7.87
CA GLN A 304 -5.07 14.75 8.73
C GLN A 304 -6.30 13.87 8.82
N GLU A 305 -6.81 13.32 7.69
CA GLU A 305 -8.02 12.52 7.68
C GLU A 305 -7.75 11.07 8.15
N TRP A 306 -6.66 10.43 7.70
CA TRP A 306 -6.36 9.03 8.04
C TRP A 306 -5.39 8.86 9.21
N GLY A 307 -4.76 9.94 9.70
CA GLY A 307 -3.85 9.89 10.84
C GLY A 307 -2.52 9.18 10.56
N PHE A 308 -2.05 9.14 9.32
CA PHE A 308 -0.81 8.45 8.96
C PHE A 308 0.40 9.00 9.75
N GLY A 309 0.98 8.17 10.60
CA GLY A 309 2.11 8.50 11.46
C GLY A 309 3.49 8.11 10.93
N GLY A 310 3.56 7.41 9.80
CA GLY A 310 4.81 7.01 9.16
C GLY A 310 5.48 8.13 8.37
N TYR A 311 6.49 7.80 7.55
CA TYR A 311 7.13 8.77 6.67
C TYR A 311 6.72 8.60 5.21
N ILE A 312 6.83 9.67 4.42
CA ILE A 312 6.53 9.69 2.98
C ILE A 312 7.85 9.73 2.23
N THR A 313 8.06 8.75 1.36
CA THR A 313 9.18 8.76 0.41
C THR A 313 8.75 9.30 -0.94
N SER A 314 9.67 9.94 -1.65
CA SER A 314 9.49 10.12 -3.10
C SER A 314 9.60 8.76 -3.80
N ASP A 315 9.12 8.68 -5.03
CA ASP A 315 9.53 7.64 -5.96
C ASP A 315 10.90 7.97 -6.58
N GLY A 316 11.52 7.02 -7.28
CA GLY A 316 12.81 7.20 -7.92
C GLY A 316 12.79 8.37 -8.93
N ASP A 317 13.69 9.34 -8.77
CA ASP A 317 13.76 10.58 -9.57
C ASP A 317 12.49 11.47 -9.55
N GLY A 318 11.48 11.14 -8.75
CA GLY A 318 10.21 11.86 -8.68
C GLY A 318 10.35 13.35 -8.31
N LEU A 319 11.33 13.68 -7.47
CA LEU A 319 11.60 15.09 -7.13
C LEU A 319 12.30 15.83 -8.28
N GLN A 320 13.16 15.17 -9.03
CA GLN A 320 13.78 15.71 -10.24
C GLN A 320 12.74 15.97 -11.33
N MET A 321 11.68 15.13 -11.42
CA MET A 321 10.59 15.31 -12.38
C MET A 321 9.80 16.62 -12.16
N LEU A 322 9.78 17.18 -10.96
CA LEU A 322 9.17 18.49 -10.71
C LEU A 322 9.80 19.61 -11.55
N VAL A 323 11.09 19.47 -11.88
CA VAL A 323 11.84 20.40 -12.73
C VAL A 323 11.85 19.95 -14.19
N GLN A 324 12.12 18.65 -14.43
CA GLN A 324 12.46 18.15 -15.76
C GLN A 324 11.25 17.79 -16.60
N THR A 325 10.16 17.31 -15.94
CA THR A 325 8.96 16.77 -16.61
C THR A 325 7.75 17.65 -16.36
N HIS A 326 7.43 17.92 -15.09
CA HIS A 326 6.24 18.69 -14.74
C HIS A 326 6.42 20.21 -14.88
N HIS A 327 7.67 20.69 -14.87
CA HIS A 327 8.01 22.14 -14.98
C HIS A 327 7.30 23.04 -13.96
N VAL A 328 7.08 22.51 -12.74
CA VAL A 328 6.44 23.25 -11.62
C VAL A 328 7.46 23.84 -10.65
N ALA A 329 8.73 23.51 -10.81
CA ALA A 329 9.84 24.11 -10.08
C ALA A 329 10.91 24.60 -11.07
N ALA A 330 11.49 25.77 -10.82
CA ALA A 330 12.48 26.37 -11.70
C ALA A 330 13.86 25.68 -11.60
N ASN A 331 14.13 24.99 -10.48
CA ASN A 331 15.39 24.29 -10.20
C ASN A 331 15.21 23.31 -9.04
N MET A 332 16.24 22.48 -8.80
CA MET A 332 16.20 21.44 -7.75
C MET A 332 16.04 22.01 -6.32
N ALA A 333 16.53 23.22 -6.05
CA ALA A 333 16.34 23.84 -4.74
C ALA A 333 14.87 24.22 -4.51
N GLU A 334 14.18 24.71 -5.51
CA GLU A 334 12.73 24.97 -5.41
C GLU A 334 11.93 23.67 -5.30
N ALA A 335 12.27 22.64 -6.07
CA ALA A 335 11.67 21.31 -5.96
C ALA A 335 11.81 20.76 -4.53
N ALA A 336 13.01 20.84 -3.94
CA ALA A 336 13.24 20.41 -2.56
C ALA A 336 12.35 21.13 -1.56
N ARG A 337 12.26 22.47 -1.67
CA ARG A 337 11.45 23.29 -0.79
C ARG A 337 9.96 22.94 -0.89
N LEU A 338 9.43 22.79 -2.10
CA LEU A 338 8.03 22.45 -2.35
C LEU A 338 7.69 21.05 -1.79
N ALA A 339 8.50 20.04 -2.09
CA ALA A 339 8.27 18.68 -1.64
C ALA A 339 8.37 18.54 -0.12
N LEU A 340 9.40 19.15 0.51
CA LEU A 340 9.56 19.12 1.97
C LEU A 340 8.38 19.81 2.68
N ALA A 341 7.92 20.96 2.18
CA ALA A 341 6.79 21.70 2.73
C ALA A 341 5.48 20.91 2.62
N THR A 342 5.32 20.07 1.58
CA THR A 342 4.16 19.21 1.39
C THR A 342 4.18 17.97 2.29
N GLY A 343 5.36 17.63 2.84
CA GLY A 343 5.52 16.50 3.77
C GLY A 343 6.16 15.26 3.16
N VAL A 344 6.78 15.34 1.97
CA VAL A 344 7.69 14.30 1.50
C VAL A 344 8.93 14.33 2.41
N ASP A 345 9.17 13.23 3.10
CA ASP A 345 10.19 13.16 4.14
C ASP A 345 11.53 12.60 3.62
N PHE A 346 11.55 11.91 2.48
CA PHE A 346 12.73 11.22 1.96
C PHE A 346 12.86 11.36 0.44
N ASP A 347 14.03 11.84 -0.02
CA ASP A 347 14.45 11.88 -1.43
C ASP A 347 15.08 10.53 -1.79
N LEU A 348 14.32 9.66 -2.45
CA LEU A 348 14.71 8.25 -2.68
C LEU A 348 15.88 8.10 -3.64
N SER A 349 16.04 9.02 -4.58
CA SER A 349 17.06 8.93 -5.62
C SER A 349 18.49 9.15 -5.10
N ASP A 350 19.29 9.92 -5.79
CA ASP A 350 20.69 10.21 -5.42
C ASP A 350 20.83 11.26 -4.30
N GLY A 351 19.69 11.75 -3.76
CA GLY A 351 19.64 12.77 -2.75
C GLY A 351 20.06 14.17 -3.23
N SER A 352 20.28 14.35 -4.52
CA SER A 352 20.76 15.62 -5.08
C SER A 352 19.80 16.78 -4.87
N VAL A 353 18.49 16.48 -4.83
CA VAL A 353 17.44 17.48 -4.61
C VAL A 353 17.46 17.97 -3.17
N TYR A 354 17.36 17.06 -2.19
CA TYR A 354 17.31 17.44 -0.76
C TYR A 354 18.64 17.93 -0.21
N ARG A 355 19.79 17.59 -0.78
CA ARG A 355 21.09 18.20 -0.40
C ARG A 355 21.12 19.72 -0.58
N THR A 356 20.29 20.27 -1.47
CA THR A 356 20.14 21.72 -1.65
C THR A 356 19.57 22.40 -0.41
N LEU A 357 18.86 21.67 0.46
CA LEU A 357 18.27 22.16 1.70
C LEU A 357 19.31 22.71 2.69
N ILE A 358 20.55 22.16 2.69
CA ILE A 358 21.64 22.65 3.55
C ILE A 358 21.85 24.16 3.33
N GLN A 359 21.96 24.59 2.07
CA GLN A 359 22.16 25.99 1.76
C GLN A 359 20.90 26.82 2.01
N GLN A 360 19.72 26.25 1.78
CA GLN A 360 18.43 26.93 1.99
C GLN A 360 18.15 27.19 3.47
N VAL A 361 18.49 26.26 4.35
CA VAL A 361 18.41 26.46 5.82
C VAL A 361 19.41 27.53 6.25
N LYS A 362 20.68 27.45 5.79
CA LYS A 362 21.72 28.41 6.17
C LYS A 362 21.39 29.85 5.74
N ASN A 363 20.64 30.06 4.68
CA ASN A 363 20.23 31.38 4.23
C ASN A 363 18.81 31.76 4.70
N GLY A 364 18.14 30.94 5.50
CA GLY A 364 16.81 31.19 6.08
C GLY A 364 15.63 31.02 5.13
N ALA A 365 15.84 30.44 3.94
CA ALA A 365 14.75 30.16 2.98
C ALA A 365 13.85 28.98 3.40
N VAL A 366 14.41 28.02 4.16
CA VAL A 366 13.72 26.87 4.75
C VAL A 366 14.02 26.85 6.25
N PRO A 367 13.01 26.71 7.11
CA PRO A 367 13.23 26.54 8.56
C PRO A 367 13.90 25.17 8.83
N GLU A 368 14.92 25.13 9.69
CA GLU A 368 15.58 23.87 10.08
C GLU A 368 14.58 22.88 10.70
N SER A 369 13.52 23.36 11.37
CA SER A 369 12.46 22.52 11.92
C SER A 369 11.71 21.65 10.90
N GLU A 370 11.69 22.05 9.62
CA GLU A 370 11.12 21.21 8.54
C GLU A 370 12.02 20.00 8.25
N VAL A 371 13.33 20.21 8.26
CA VAL A 371 14.32 19.13 8.13
C VAL A 371 14.28 18.23 9.38
N ASP A 372 14.17 18.82 10.58
CA ASP A 372 14.02 18.07 11.83
C ASP A 372 12.80 17.17 11.84
N ARG A 373 11.67 17.67 11.29
CA ARG A 373 10.44 16.88 11.17
C ARG A 373 10.66 15.66 10.26
N ALA A 374 11.25 15.85 9.09
CA ALA A 374 11.49 14.78 8.12
C ALA A 374 12.50 13.75 8.67
N ALA A 375 13.67 14.21 9.16
CA ALA A 375 14.69 13.35 9.75
C ALA A 375 14.16 12.59 10.98
N GLY A 376 13.34 13.27 11.81
CA GLY A 376 12.72 12.65 12.98
C GLY A 376 11.83 11.46 12.64
N ARG A 377 11.08 11.51 11.56
CA ARG A 377 10.23 10.39 11.11
C ARG A 377 11.07 9.19 10.63
N LEU A 378 12.16 9.46 9.91
CA LEU A 378 13.09 8.41 9.50
C LEU A 378 13.82 7.76 10.68
N LEU A 379 14.28 8.57 11.63
CA LEU A 379 14.88 8.07 12.86
C LEU A 379 13.87 7.24 13.67
N ALA A 380 12.62 7.67 13.77
CA ALA A 380 11.55 6.89 14.41
C ALA A 380 11.36 5.53 13.74
N ALA A 381 11.40 5.46 12.41
CA ALA A 381 11.36 4.21 11.68
C ALA A 381 12.54 3.29 12.02
N LYS A 382 13.76 3.83 12.09
CA LYS A 382 14.96 3.07 12.49
C LYS A 382 14.88 2.54 13.91
N PHE A 383 14.32 3.32 14.85
CA PHE A 383 14.10 2.88 16.22
C PHE A 383 13.06 1.76 16.31
N ARG A 384 11.94 1.88 15.57
CA ARG A 384 10.91 0.83 15.51
C ARG A 384 11.44 -0.48 14.93
N LEU A 385 12.34 -0.40 13.95
CA LEU A 385 13.03 -1.55 13.36
C LEU A 385 14.09 -2.19 14.28
N GLY A 386 14.36 -1.61 15.46
CA GLY A 386 15.37 -2.09 16.39
C GLY A 386 16.82 -1.94 15.90
N LEU A 387 17.07 -1.12 14.86
CA LEU A 387 18.39 -1.00 14.25
C LEU A 387 19.42 -0.38 15.19
N PHE A 388 19.03 0.43 16.17
CA PHE A 388 19.91 0.98 17.18
C PHE A 388 20.30 -0.06 18.22
N GLU A 389 19.48 -1.05 18.47
CA GLU A 389 19.73 -2.16 19.39
C GLU A 389 20.59 -3.22 18.72
N ASP A 390 20.09 -3.79 17.62
CA ASP A 390 20.77 -4.83 16.83
C ASP A 390 20.53 -4.65 15.31
N PRO A 391 21.46 -3.99 14.60
CA PRO A 391 21.37 -3.81 13.15
C PRO A 391 21.92 -5.00 12.36
N TYR A 392 22.40 -6.05 13.02
CA TYR A 392 23.09 -7.17 12.38
C TYR A 392 22.13 -8.31 12.03
N VAL A 393 22.53 -9.11 11.04
CA VAL A 393 21.82 -10.31 10.61
C VAL A 393 22.78 -11.50 10.51
N ASP A 394 22.24 -12.72 10.53
CA ASP A 394 23.00 -13.96 10.38
C ASP A 394 23.07 -14.38 8.90
N PRO A 395 24.24 -14.30 8.22
CA PRO A 395 24.38 -14.71 6.83
C PRO A 395 24.11 -16.21 6.58
N ASP A 396 24.32 -17.07 7.58
CA ASP A 396 24.07 -18.50 7.45
C ASP A 396 22.57 -18.81 7.52
N TYR A 397 21.83 -18.05 8.33
CA TYR A 397 20.36 -18.07 8.31
C TYR A 397 19.83 -17.58 6.95
N THR A 398 20.37 -16.49 6.41
CA THR A 398 20.00 -15.99 5.08
C THR A 398 20.16 -17.05 4.01
N GLU A 399 21.31 -17.73 3.97
CA GLU A 399 21.57 -18.79 3.00
C GLU A 399 20.60 -19.97 3.14
N LYS A 400 20.22 -20.31 4.36
CA LYS A 400 19.33 -21.43 4.66
C LYS A 400 17.91 -21.19 4.17
N ILE A 401 17.36 -19.97 4.35
CA ILE A 401 15.96 -19.70 4.03
C ILE A 401 15.76 -19.27 2.58
N THR A 402 16.76 -18.59 1.99
CA THR A 402 16.67 -18.08 0.62
C THR A 402 16.38 -19.21 -0.36
N SER A 403 15.24 -19.15 -1.03
CA SER A 403 14.74 -20.20 -1.92
C SER A 403 14.78 -21.61 -1.28
N GLY A 404 14.60 -21.65 0.04
CA GLY A 404 14.57 -22.89 0.82
C GLY A 404 13.36 -23.77 0.50
N PRO A 405 13.36 -25.03 0.93
CA PRO A 405 12.27 -25.97 0.59
C PRO A 405 10.88 -25.45 0.96
N GLU A 406 10.72 -24.80 2.13
CA GLU A 406 9.43 -24.28 2.60
C GLU A 406 8.93 -23.13 1.72
N HIS A 407 9.82 -22.20 1.33
CA HIS A 407 9.47 -21.10 0.45
C HIS A 407 9.15 -21.59 -0.99
N ARG A 408 9.85 -22.60 -1.47
CA ARG A 408 9.53 -23.21 -2.78
C ARG A 408 8.19 -23.93 -2.76
N GLU A 409 7.87 -24.65 -1.69
CA GLU A 409 6.56 -25.30 -1.54
C GLU A 409 5.43 -24.26 -1.51
N LEU A 410 5.63 -23.16 -0.79
CA LEU A 410 4.69 -22.02 -0.78
C LEU A 410 4.56 -21.38 -2.19
N ALA A 411 5.65 -21.27 -2.94
CA ALA A 411 5.61 -20.78 -4.31
C ALA A 411 4.81 -21.71 -5.24
N VAL A 412 4.93 -23.03 -5.05
CA VAL A 412 4.10 -24.02 -5.78
C VAL A 412 2.63 -23.90 -5.39
N GLU A 413 2.32 -23.76 -4.10
CA GLU A 413 0.95 -23.58 -3.59
C GLU A 413 0.33 -22.33 -4.21
N ALA A 414 1.00 -21.18 -4.09
CA ALA A 414 0.52 -19.91 -4.62
C ALA A 414 0.33 -19.93 -6.15
N ALA A 415 1.26 -20.56 -6.88
CA ALA A 415 1.16 -20.70 -8.32
C ALA A 415 0.00 -21.60 -8.76
N ARG A 416 -0.30 -22.68 -8.02
CA ARG A 416 -1.45 -23.57 -8.29
C ARG A 416 -2.78 -22.86 -8.10
N GLU A 417 -2.91 -22.09 -7.03
CA GLU A 417 -4.16 -21.36 -6.71
C GLU A 417 -4.40 -20.18 -7.65
N ALA A 418 -3.34 -19.62 -8.24
CA ALA A 418 -3.44 -18.48 -9.14
C ALA A 418 -3.96 -18.83 -10.54
N VAL A 419 -3.86 -20.10 -10.99
CA VAL A 419 -4.26 -20.48 -12.34
C VAL A 419 -5.77 -20.38 -12.52
N VAL A 420 -6.20 -19.63 -13.53
CA VAL A 420 -7.61 -19.43 -13.89
C VAL A 420 -7.99 -20.26 -15.11
N LEU A 421 -9.02 -21.09 -15.01
CA LEU A 421 -9.58 -21.81 -16.15
C LEU A 421 -10.63 -20.93 -16.86
N LEU A 422 -10.28 -20.41 -18.04
CA LEU A 422 -11.15 -19.51 -18.79
C LEU A 422 -12.16 -20.26 -19.70
N LYS A 423 -11.77 -21.42 -20.24
CA LYS A 423 -12.62 -22.22 -21.13
C LYS A 423 -12.26 -23.71 -21.02
N ASN A 424 -13.26 -24.60 -21.11
CA ASN A 424 -13.07 -26.05 -21.12
C ASN A 424 -14.19 -26.79 -21.83
N ASP A 425 -14.24 -26.65 -23.15
CA ASP A 425 -15.26 -27.28 -23.99
C ASP A 425 -15.11 -28.79 -23.97
N LYS A 426 -16.23 -29.47 -23.80
CA LYS A 426 -16.31 -30.94 -23.80
C LYS A 426 -15.40 -31.60 -22.74
N ASN A 427 -15.03 -30.87 -21.71
CA ASN A 427 -14.14 -31.34 -20.65
C ASN A 427 -12.80 -31.88 -21.20
N LEU A 428 -12.18 -31.14 -22.13
CA LEU A 428 -10.84 -31.48 -22.66
C LEU A 428 -9.82 -31.56 -21.52
N LEU A 429 -9.89 -30.65 -20.57
CA LEU A 429 -9.11 -30.67 -19.33
C LEU A 429 -9.91 -31.29 -18.19
N PRO A 430 -9.24 -31.97 -17.23
CA PRO A 430 -7.81 -32.32 -17.23
C PRO A 430 -7.46 -33.38 -18.26
N LEU A 431 -6.20 -33.34 -18.75
CA LEU A 431 -5.68 -34.29 -19.72
C LEU A 431 -5.52 -35.67 -19.09
N ASP A 432 -6.04 -36.70 -19.75
CA ASP A 432 -5.92 -38.09 -19.34
C ASP A 432 -4.67 -38.74 -19.94
N LEU A 433 -3.58 -38.82 -19.18
CA LEU A 433 -2.30 -39.41 -19.62
C LEU A 433 -2.43 -40.85 -20.15
N SER A 434 -3.42 -41.64 -19.71
CA SER A 434 -3.61 -43.01 -20.17
C SER A 434 -4.03 -43.08 -21.66
N LYS A 435 -4.52 -41.96 -22.20
CA LYS A 435 -4.99 -41.84 -23.62
C LYS A 435 -3.99 -41.13 -24.51
N LEU A 436 -2.89 -40.57 -23.95
CA LEU A 436 -1.93 -39.76 -24.70
C LEU A 436 -0.63 -40.54 -24.93
N LYS A 437 -0.14 -40.55 -26.16
CA LYS A 437 1.17 -41.11 -26.55
C LYS A 437 2.17 -40.01 -26.88
N THR A 438 1.69 -38.91 -27.46
CA THR A 438 2.53 -37.79 -27.86
C THR A 438 1.84 -36.48 -27.48
N ILE A 439 2.54 -35.61 -26.76
CA ILE A 439 2.10 -34.28 -26.38
C ILE A 439 3.03 -33.26 -27.06
N ALA A 440 2.46 -32.35 -27.85
CA ALA A 440 3.22 -31.24 -28.44
C ALA A 440 3.11 -30.02 -27.55
N VAL A 441 4.20 -29.56 -26.98
CA VAL A 441 4.30 -28.27 -26.24
C VAL A 441 4.89 -27.26 -27.23
N ILE A 442 4.17 -26.19 -27.50
CA ILE A 442 4.49 -25.24 -28.55
C ILE A 442 4.32 -23.83 -28.00
N GLY A 443 5.23 -22.94 -28.34
CA GLY A 443 5.08 -21.53 -28.03
C GLY A 443 6.34 -20.85 -27.53
N PRO A 444 6.40 -19.54 -27.67
CA PRO A 444 7.56 -18.73 -27.28
C PRO A 444 7.84 -18.75 -25.77
N ASN A 445 6.78 -18.91 -24.95
CA ASN A 445 6.87 -18.86 -23.48
C ASN A 445 6.98 -20.27 -22.83
N ALA A 446 7.14 -21.33 -23.61
CA ALA A 446 7.09 -22.69 -23.07
C ALA A 446 8.36 -23.13 -22.37
N ALA A 447 9.54 -22.74 -22.86
CA ALA A 447 10.83 -23.30 -22.46
C ALA A 447 11.61 -22.42 -21.44
N ASP A 448 11.20 -21.20 -21.25
CA ASP A 448 11.82 -20.26 -20.30
C ASP A 448 10.98 -20.13 -19.02
N VAL A 449 11.62 -19.68 -17.95
CA VAL A 449 10.97 -19.36 -16.67
C VAL A 449 10.56 -17.89 -16.70
N HIS A 450 9.25 -17.63 -16.65
CA HIS A 450 8.68 -16.30 -16.65
C HIS A 450 8.26 -15.90 -15.25
N VAL A 451 8.97 -14.93 -14.68
CA VAL A 451 8.76 -14.47 -13.30
C VAL A 451 8.05 -13.12 -13.22
N GLY A 452 8.01 -12.35 -14.32
CA GLY A 452 7.49 -10.98 -14.34
C GLY A 452 8.54 -9.94 -13.96
N GLY A 453 8.12 -8.68 -13.88
CA GLY A 453 8.94 -7.55 -13.48
C GLY A 453 9.31 -7.57 -12.00
N TYR A 454 10.26 -6.71 -11.61
CA TYR A 454 10.76 -6.59 -10.24
C TYR A 454 11.24 -7.92 -9.62
N ALA A 455 11.77 -8.81 -10.45
CA ALA A 455 12.40 -10.05 -10.05
C ALA A 455 13.87 -10.10 -10.51
N ARG A 456 14.63 -11.01 -9.93
CA ARG A 456 15.98 -11.37 -10.36
C ARG A 456 16.03 -12.85 -10.72
N GLU A 457 17.22 -13.31 -11.10
CA GLU A 457 17.43 -14.73 -11.40
C GLU A 457 17.06 -15.58 -10.15
N PRO A 458 15.99 -16.39 -10.21
CA PRO A 458 15.64 -17.23 -9.08
C PRO A 458 16.68 -18.31 -8.88
N GLY A 459 16.90 -18.75 -7.63
CA GLY A 459 17.84 -19.84 -7.31
C GLY A 459 17.41 -21.19 -7.89
N HIS A 460 16.12 -21.31 -8.21
CA HIS A 460 15.47 -22.46 -8.84
C HIS A 460 14.33 -21.97 -9.72
N GLY A 461 14.11 -22.59 -10.86
CA GLY A 461 13.00 -22.26 -11.74
C GLY A 461 12.56 -23.44 -12.60
N VAL A 462 11.27 -23.59 -12.81
CA VAL A 462 10.66 -24.65 -13.62
C VAL A 462 9.84 -24.04 -14.74
N SER A 463 10.28 -24.20 -15.99
CA SER A 463 9.52 -23.78 -17.18
C SER A 463 8.27 -24.66 -17.37
N ILE A 464 7.28 -24.15 -18.13
CA ILE A 464 6.07 -24.93 -18.46
C ILE A 464 6.45 -26.25 -19.14
N LEU A 465 7.40 -26.23 -20.05
CA LEU A 465 7.89 -27.43 -20.75
C LEU A 465 8.52 -28.43 -19.77
N ASP A 466 9.36 -27.96 -18.84
CA ASP A 466 10.02 -28.82 -17.88
C ASP A 466 9.06 -29.41 -16.85
N GLY A 467 8.09 -28.60 -16.37
CA GLY A 467 7.01 -29.08 -15.51
C GLY A 467 6.17 -30.18 -16.17
N ILE A 468 5.78 -29.98 -17.45
CA ILE A 468 5.06 -31.00 -18.23
C ILE A 468 5.92 -32.24 -18.40
N ARG A 469 7.20 -32.12 -18.78
CA ARG A 469 8.12 -33.28 -18.92
C ARG A 469 8.28 -34.06 -17.64
N ALA A 470 8.47 -33.34 -16.52
CA ALA A 470 8.61 -33.96 -15.21
C ALA A 470 7.35 -34.74 -14.83
N ARG A 471 6.16 -34.15 -15.04
CA ARG A 471 4.89 -34.79 -14.70
C ARG A 471 4.55 -35.98 -15.59
N VAL A 472 4.85 -35.88 -16.88
CA VAL A 472 4.54 -36.92 -17.86
C VAL A 472 5.52 -38.12 -17.74
N GLY A 473 6.80 -37.85 -17.43
CA GLY A 473 7.83 -38.87 -17.30
C GLY A 473 7.92 -39.76 -18.54
N SER A 474 7.79 -41.06 -18.36
CA SER A 474 7.81 -42.05 -19.44
C SER A 474 6.42 -42.44 -19.98
N ALA A 475 5.32 -41.86 -19.46
CA ALA A 475 3.96 -42.22 -19.83
C ALA A 475 3.60 -41.78 -21.26
N ALA A 476 4.13 -40.64 -21.72
CA ALA A 476 3.97 -40.16 -23.09
C ALA A 476 5.23 -39.43 -23.58
N LYS A 477 5.36 -39.28 -24.89
CA LYS A 477 6.44 -38.52 -25.51
C LYS A 477 6.07 -37.03 -25.54
N VAL A 478 6.88 -36.15 -24.93
CA VAL A 478 6.76 -34.71 -25.01
C VAL A 478 7.69 -34.20 -26.12
N VAL A 479 7.13 -33.53 -27.12
CA VAL A 479 7.87 -32.88 -28.20
C VAL A 479 7.68 -31.36 -28.08
N TYR A 480 8.69 -30.57 -28.47
CA TYR A 480 8.71 -29.12 -28.30
C TYR A 480 9.04 -28.40 -29.60
N ALA A 481 8.39 -27.28 -29.83
CA ALA A 481 8.77 -26.26 -30.83
C ALA A 481 8.48 -24.85 -30.27
N GLU A 482 9.42 -23.92 -30.45
CA GLU A 482 9.23 -22.51 -30.09
C GLU A 482 8.04 -21.89 -30.88
N GLY A 483 7.78 -22.33 -32.11
CA GLY A 483 6.69 -21.85 -32.95
C GLY A 483 6.93 -20.45 -33.50
N CYS A 484 7.15 -19.47 -32.65
CA CYS A 484 7.54 -18.11 -33.02
C CYS A 484 8.26 -17.43 -31.84
N GLN A 485 8.88 -16.27 -32.13
CA GLN A 485 9.40 -15.36 -31.13
C GLN A 485 8.50 -14.14 -30.99
N ILE A 486 8.40 -13.58 -29.79
CA ILE A 486 7.67 -12.34 -29.53
C ILE A 486 8.53 -11.13 -29.85
N THR A 487 9.70 -11.05 -29.23
CA THR A 487 10.64 -9.94 -29.37
C THR A 487 12.06 -10.43 -29.65
N THR A 488 12.96 -9.49 -29.90
CA THR A 488 14.40 -9.74 -30.02
C THR A 488 15.15 -9.68 -28.68
N ALA A 489 14.45 -9.38 -27.59
CA ALA A 489 15.02 -9.32 -26.26
C ALA A 489 15.32 -10.74 -25.71
N PRO A 490 16.20 -10.86 -24.72
CA PRO A 490 16.32 -12.07 -23.92
C PRO A 490 14.99 -12.48 -23.32
N GLN A 491 14.78 -13.78 -23.07
CA GLN A 491 13.60 -14.28 -22.39
C GLN A 491 13.77 -14.23 -20.85
N GLY A 492 12.64 -14.30 -20.14
CA GLY A 492 12.58 -14.28 -18.68
C GLY A 492 13.02 -12.95 -18.09
N TRP A 493 13.42 -12.94 -16.81
CA TRP A 493 13.76 -11.74 -16.06
C TRP A 493 14.78 -10.79 -16.77
N ARG A 494 15.67 -11.33 -17.60
CA ARG A 494 16.62 -10.52 -18.40
C ARG A 494 15.94 -9.67 -19.45
N GLY A 495 14.76 -10.09 -19.92
CA GLY A 495 13.94 -9.32 -20.86
C GLY A 495 13.40 -8.04 -20.23
N TRP A 496 13.09 -8.07 -18.93
CA TRP A 496 12.63 -6.90 -18.18
C TRP A 496 13.64 -5.75 -18.20
N LEU A 497 14.94 -6.07 -18.24
CA LEU A 497 16.05 -5.12 -18.25
C LEU A 497 16.46 -4.64 -19.66
N ALA A 498 15.92 -5.27 -20.70
CA ALA A 498 16.37 -5.01 -22.08
C ALA A 498 15.92 -3.63 -22.58
N ASN A 499 16.83 -2.86 -23.12
CA ASN A 499 16.54 -1.58 -23.79
C ASN A 499 16.37 -1.76 -25.31
N ASN A 500 15.62 -0.85 -25.96
CA ASN A 500 15.39 -0.83 -27.40
C ASN A 500 14.80 -2.13 -27.95
N VAL A 501 13.84 -2.71 -27.22
CA VAL A 501 13.19 -3.96 -27.61
C VAL A 501 12.40 -3.78 -28.91
N LYS A 502 12.52 -4.77 -29.80
CA LYS A 502 11.79 -4.83 -31.08
C LYS A 502 11.01 -6.13 -31.19
N LEU A 503 9.87 -6.06 -31.86
CA LEU A 503 9.16 -7.28 -32.26
C LEU A 503 10.02 -8.13 -33.18
N ALA A 504 9.90 -9.44 -33.06
CA ALA A 504 10.55 -10.38 -33.96
C ALA A 504 9.99 -10.22 -35.40
N ASP A 505 10.86 -10.33 -36.41
CA ASP A 505 10.43 -10.21 -37.82
C ASP A 505 9.39 -11.31 -38.14
N PRO A 506 8.16 -10.97 -38.54
CA PRO A 506 7.11 -11.95 -38.86
C PRO A 506 7.50 -12.94 -39.96
N LYS A 507 8.28 -12.50 -40.95
CA LYS A 507 8.74 -13.38 -42.04
C LYS A 507 9.70 -14.46 -41.55
N ALA A 508 10.52 -14.14 -40.54
CA ALA A 508 11.44 -15.11 -39.93
C ALA A 508 10.71 -16.15 -39.08
N GLN A 509 9.45 -15.90 -38.70
CA GLN A 509 8.66 -16.85 -37.91
C GLN A 509 7.96 -17.93 -38.77
N VAL A 510 7.70 -17.66 -40.07
CA VAL A 510 7.00 -18.59 -40.94
C VAL A 510 7.56 -20.03 -40.94
N PRO A 511 8.88 -20.27 -41.08
CA PRO A 511 9.41 -21.62 -41.02
C PRO A 511 9.31 -22.25 -39.61
N LYS A 512 9.35 -21.44 -38.55
CA LYS A 512 9.15 -21.93 -37.17
C LYS A 512 7.71 -22.39 -36.93
N ILE A 513 6.75 -21.60 -37.42
CA ILE A 513 5.32 -21.96 -37.36
C ILE A 513 5.07 -23.26 -38.16
N ALA A 514 5.63 -23.40 -39.34
CA ALA A 514 5.50 -24.62 -40.16
C ALA A 514 6.04 -25.85 -39.42
N ALA A 515 7.18 -25.72 -38.75
CA ALA A 515 7.76 -26.82 -37.94
C ALA A 515 6.87 -27.20 -36.75
N ALA A 516 6.27 -26.21 -36.07
CA ALA A 516 5.34 -26.40 -34.97
C ALA A 516 4.06 -27.11 -35.44
N VAL A 517 3.51 -26.73 -36.58
CA VAL A 517 2.33 -27.38 -37.22
C VAL A 517 2.59 -28.86 -37.50
N GLU A 518 3.79 -29.20 -38.00
CA GLU A 518 4.15 -30.58 -38.25
C GLU A 518 4.25 -31.42 -36.96
N LEU A 519 4.67 -30.83 -35.84
CA LEU A 519 4.65 -31.51 -34.56
C LEU A 519 3.21 -31.66 -34.04
N ALA A 520 2.39 -30.60 -34.11
CA ALA A 520 1.01 -30.65 -33.69
C ALA A 520 0.20 -31.75 -34.42
N ARG A 521 0.34 -31.88 -35.75
CA ARG A 521 -0.33 -32.93 -36.56
C ARG A 521 -0.01 -34.35 -36.12
N LYS A 522 1.13 -34.57 -35.47
CA LYS A 522 1.61 -35.89 -35.04
C LYS A 522 1.36 -36.15 -33.54
N ALA A 523 0.77 -35.19 -32.85
CA ALA A 523 0.50 -35.28 -31.43
C ALA A 523 -0.99 -35.64 -31.19
N ASP A 524 -1.26 -36.22 -30.03
CA ASP A 524 -2.61 -36.49 -29.55
C ASP A 524 -3.27 -35.23 -28.97
N VAL A 525 -2.43 -34.29 -28.50
CA VAL A 525 -2.82 -32.96 -27.97
C VAL A 525 -1.68 -31.97 -28.19
N ALA A 526 -2.04 -30.72 -28.50
CA ALA A 526 -1.15 -29.57 -28.56
C ALA A 526 -1.41 -28.63 -27.37
N ILE A 527 -0.36 -28.26 -26.64
CA ILE A 527 -0.38 -27.26 -25.58
C ILE A 527 0.38 -26.05 -26.11
N LEU A 528 -0.34 -24.97 -26.38
CA LEU A 528 0.22 -23.71 -26.85
C LEU A 528 0.48 -22.78 -25.65
N VAL A 529 1.71 -22.34 -25.47
CA VAL A 529 2.13 -21.42 -24.41
C VAL A 529 2.48 -20.08 -25.04
N VAL A 530 1.55 -19.12 -24.96
CA VAL A 530 1.61 -17.83 -25.65
C VAL A 530 1.24 -16.68 -24.69
N GLY A 531 1.39 -15.44 -25.13
CA GLY A 531 1.04 -14.25 -24.34
C GLY A 531 2.06 -13.13 -24.47
N GLU A 532 2.52 -12.63 -23.36
CA GLU A 532 3.56 -11.60 -23.24
C GLU A 532 4.83 -12.18 -22.62
N ASN A 533 5.87 -11.36 -22.52
CA ASN A 533 7.06 -11.63 -21.75
C ASN A 533 7.51 -10.36 -21.03
N GLU A 534 8.48 -10.46 -20.18
CA GLU A 534 8.95 -9.38 -19.31
C GLU A 534 9.51 -8.17 -20.08
N SER A 535 9.76 -8.30 -21.39
CA SER A 535 10.20 -7.18 -22.24
C SER A 535 9.04 -6.38 -22.83
N THR A 536 7.80 -6.88 -22.74
CA THR A 536 6.61 -6.25 -23.33
C THR A 536 5.57 -5.84 -22.30
N ASN A 537 5.74 -6.27 -21.04
CA ASN A 537 4.92 -5.90 -19.91
C ASN A 537 5.85 -5.51 -18.74
N ARG A 538 6.00 -4.22 -18.50
CA ARG A 538 6.94 -3.69 -17.51
C ARG A 538 6.79 -2.17 -17.35
N GLU A 539 7.43 -1.60 -16.35
CA GLU A 539 7.53 -0.15 -16.18
C GLU A 539 8.25 0.51 -17.36
N ALA A 540 7.66 1.57 -17.90
CA ALA A 540 8.28 2.41 -18.93
C ALA A 540 8.98 3.62 -18.28
N TRP A 541 10.28 3.50 -17.95
CA TRP A 541 11.04 4.56 -17.27
C TRP A 541 11.86 5.47 -18.18
N GLY A 542 11.79 5.30 -19.49
CA GLY A 542 12.52 6.14 -20.44
C GLY A 542 12.27 5.79 -21.90
N GLU A 543 12.74 6.66 -22.81
CA GLU A 543 12.53 6.51 -24.26
C GLU A 543 13.02 5.17 -24.85
N TYR A 544 14.00 4.55 -24.20
CA TYR A 544 14.58 3.28 -24.64
C TYR A 544 14.05 2.08 -23.87
N HIS A 545 13.26 2.32 -22.82
CA HIS A 545 12.72 1.28 -21.94
C HIS A 545 11.21 1.44 -21.83
N LEU A 546 10.49 1.01 -22.87
CA LEU A 546 9.03 1.07 -22.96
C LEU A 546 8.39 -0.22 -22.47
N GLY A 547 7.16 -0.13 -21.95
CA GLY A 547 6.38 -1.26 -21.46
C GLY A 547 4.87 -1.09 -21.70
N ASP A 548 4.42 0.15 -21.95
CA ASP A 548 3.04 0.47 -22.29
C ASP A 548 2.73 0.06 -23.72
N ARG A 549 1.47 -0.28 -23.99
CA ARG A 549 1.04 -0.79 -25.30
C ARG A 549 -0.20 -0.07 -25.81
N ASP A 550 -0.24 0.15 -27.12
CA ASP A 550 -1.38 0.69 -27.87
C ASP A 550 -2.35 -0.40 -28.38
N SER A 551 -2.03 -1.69 -28.18
CA SER A 551 -2.85 -2.85 -28.51
C SER A 551 -2.76 -3.89 -27.41
N LEU A 552 -3.87 -4.58 -27.15
CA LEU A 552 -3.96 -5.70 -26.22
C LEU A 552 -3.94 -7.07 -26.93
N ASP A 553 -3.74 -7.11 -28.25
CA ASP A 553 -3.64 -8.34 -29.00
C ASP A 553 -2.36 -9.14 -28.67
N LEU A 554 -2.38 -10.44 -28.95
CA LEU A 554 -1.16 -11.26 -28.94
C LEU A 554 -0.12 -10.67 -29.91
N LEU A 555 1.08 -10.35 -29.40
CA LEU A 555 2.13 -9.68 -30.15
C LEU A 555 2.78 -10.57 -31.22
N GLY A 556 3.25 -9.93 -32.31
CA GLY A 556 4.01 -10.58 -33.36
C GLY A 556 3.23 -11.65 -34.11
N ALA A 557 3.81 -12.81 -34.34
CA ALA A 557 3.23 -13.90 -35.11
C ALA A 557 2.44 -14.93 -34.27
N GLN A 558 2.11 -14.60 -33.03
CA GLN A 558 1.46 -15.58 -32.12
C GLN A 558 0.04 -15.95 -32.57
N ASN A 559 -0.75 -14.99 -33.07
CA ASN A 559 -2.09 -15.29 -33.62
C ASN A 559 -1.98 -16.21 -34.84
N ASP A 560 -1.01 -16.03 -35.74
CA ASP A 560 -0.78 -16.89 -36.89
C ASP A 560 -0.36 -18.31 -36.44
N LEU A 561 0.47 -18.42 -35.40
CA LEU A 561 0.83 -19.70 -34.79
C LEU A 561 -0.41 -20.44 -34.25
N VAL A 562 -1.24 -19.74 -33.45
CA VAL A 562 -2.45 -20.34 -32.87
C VAL A 562 -3.39 -20.82 -33.99
N LYS A 563 -3.67 -19.97 -34.99
CA LYS A 563 -4.52 -20.32 -36.16
C LYS A 563 -3.99 -21.56 -36.86
N ALA A 564 -2.72 -21.58 -37.20
CA ALA A 564 -2.11 -22.67 -37.94
C ALA A 564 -2.11 -24.00 -37.15
N VAL A 565 -1.96 -23.97 -35.83
CA VAL A 565 -2.06 -25.18 -35.00
C VAL A 565 -3.51 -25.64 -34.87
N VAL A 566 -4.47 -24.75 -34.62
CA VAL A 566 -5.92 -25.07 -34.54
C VAL A 566 -6.41 -25.71 -35.85
N GLU A 567 -5.98 -25.20 -37.02
CA GLU A 567 -6.30 -25.75 -38.32
C GLU A 567 -5.79 -27.17 -38.58
N THR A 568 -4.87 -27.68 -37.75
CA THR A 568 -4.45 -29.09 -37.82
C THR A 568 -5.55 -30.05 -37.40
N GLY A 569 -6.57 -29.59 -36.67
CA GLY A 569 -7.59 -30.38 -36.00
C GLY A 569 -7.14 -31.14 -34.76
N THR A 570 -5.90 -30.97 -34.33
CA THR A 570 -5.38 -31.57 -33.09
C THR A 570 -6.05 -30.89 -31.89
N PRO A 571 -6.56 -31.63 -30.88
CA PRO A 571 -7.09 -31.04 -29.66
C PRO A 571 -6.05 -30.06 -29.05
N THR A 572 -6.45 -28.81 -28.88
CA THR A 572 -5.51 -27.73 -28.51
C THR A 572 -5.91 -27.11 -27.18
N VAL A 573 -4.93 -26.93 -26.29
CA VAL A 573 -5.01 -26.17 -25.05
C VAL A 573 -4.14 -24.93 -25.20
N VAL A 574 -4.65 -23.76 -24.85
CA VAL A 574 -3.85 -22.55 -24.73
C VAL A 574 -3.59 -22.28 -23.25
N PHE A 575 -2.33 -22.10 -22.90
CA PHE A 575 -1.86 -21.63 -21.61
C PHE A 575 -1.27 -20.24 -21.81
N LEU A 576 -1.91 -19.22 -21.23
CA LEU A 576 -1.48 -17.83 -21.34
C LEU A 576 -0.46 -17.49 -20.26
N ILE A 577 0.57 -16.74 -20.65
CA ILE A 577 1.55 -16.11 -19.76
C ILE A 577 1.62 -14.63 -20.13
N ASN A 578 1.15 -13.76 -19.27
CA ASN A 578 1.07 -12.31 -19.51
C ASN A 578 0.91 -11.52 -18.21
N GLY A 579 1.18 -10.24 -18.25
CA GLY A 579 1.05 -9.35 -17.09
C GLY A 579 -0.14 -8.39 -17.15
N ARG A 580 -0.99 -8.53 -18.16
CA ARG A 580 -2.20 -7.74 -18.37
C ARG A 580 -3.28 -8.55 -19.11
N PRO A 581 -4.58 -8.22 -19.00
CA PRO A 581 -5.60 -8.89 -19.81
C PRO A 581 -5.36 -8.61 -21.30
N LEU A 582 -5.45 -9.66 -22.12
CA LEU A 582 -5.23 -9.61 -23.57
C LEU A 582 -6.54 -9.78 -24.34
N SER A 583 -6.66 -9.10 -25.48
CA SER A 583 -7.78 -9.24 -26.44
C SER A 583 -7.61 -10.50 -27.30
N ILE A 584 -7.88 -11.67 -26.71
CA ILE A 584 -7.64 -12.99 -27.32
C ILE A 584 -8.86 -13.53 -28.06
N ASN A 585 -9.57 -12.70 -28.81
CA ASN A 585 -10.87 -13.07 -29.46
C ASN A 585 -10.80 -14.37 -30.24
N TYR A 586 -9.80 -14.54 -31.11
CA TYR A 586 -9.66 -15.76 -31.91
C TYR A 586 -9.46 -17.00 -31.04
N VAL A 587 -8.62 -16.89 -29.99
CA VAL A 587 -8.37 -17.99 -29.06
C VAL A 587 -9.64 -18.35 -28.30
N ALA A 588 -10.38 -17.36 -27.80
CA ALA A 588 -11.64 -17.56 -27.06
C ALA A 588 -12.72 -18.23 -27.92
N GLU A 589 -12.79 -17.92 -29.23
CA GLU A 589 -13.76 -18.50 -30.14
C GLU A 589 -13.38 -19.95 -30.55
N HIS A 590 -12.12 -20.18 -30.90
CA HIS A 590 -11.72 -21.40 -31.64
C HIS A 590 -10.99 -22.45 -30.82
N VAL A 591 -10.39 -22.08 -29.68
CA VAL A 591 -9.65 -23.01 -28.83
C VAL A 591 -10.58 -23.62 -27.77
N PRO A 592 -10.62 -24.98 -27.65
CA PRO A 592 -11.55 -25.64 -26.73
C PRO A 592 -11.18 -25.53 -25.24
N ALA A 593 -9.89 -25.28 -24.87
CA ALA A 593 -9.49 -25.13 -23.50
C ALA A 593 -8.45 -24.02 -23.36
N ILE A 594 -8.68 -23.10 -22.39
CA ILE A 594 -7.85 -21.93 -22.15
C ILE A 594 -7.59 -21.79 -20.66
N LEU A 595 -6.33 -21.67 -20.30
CA LEU A 595 -5.86 -21.37 -18.96
C LEU A 595 -5.13 -20.02 -18.94
N GLU A 596 -5.41 -19.17 -17.97
CA GLU A 596 -4.66 -17.96 -17.67
C GLU A 596 -3.71 -18.24 -16.50
N GLY A 597 -2.43 -18.08 -16.73
CA GLY A 597 -1.41 -18.28 -15.71
C GLY A 597 -0.80 -16.99 -15.18
N TRP A 598 -0.95 -15.87 -15.87
CA TRP A 598 -0.18 -14.67 -15.58
C TRP A 598 1.33 -14.99 -15.54
N TYR A 599 2.09 -14.31 -14.69
CA TYR A 599 3.45 -14.73 -14.33
C TYR A 599 3.41 -15.51 -13.02
N LEU A 600 3.52 -16.82 -13.09
CA LEU A 600 3.38 -17.73 -11.95
C LEU A 600 4.66 -17.87 -11.08
N GLY A 601 5.69 -17.06 -11.35
CA GLY A 601 6.93 -17.11 -10.61
C GLY A 601 7.78 -18.36 -10.94
N GLN A 602 8.72 -18.66 -10.05
CA GLN A 602 9.73 -19.71 -10.30
C GLN A 602 9.17 -21.13 -10.44
N GLU A 603 7.99 -21.42 -9.87
CA GLU A 603 7.36 -22.74 -9.88
C GLU A 603 6.21 -22.85 -10.88
N GLY A 604 6.10 -21.90 -11.81
CA GLY A 604 5.01 -21.83 -12.77
C GLY A 604 4.82 -23.11 -13.60
N GLY A 605 5.91 -23.78 -14.00
CA GLY A 605 5.84 -25.03 -14.74
C GLY A 605 5.31 -26.21 -13.91
N THR A 606 5.66 -26.27 -12.63
CA THR A 606 5.11 -27.28 -11.70
C THR A 606 3.60 -27.08 -11.53
N ALA A 607 3.17 -25.85 -11.30
CA ALA A 607 1.75 -25.51 -11.13
C ALA A 607 0.93 -25.78 -12.40
N ALA A 608 1.42 -25.34 -13.56
CA ALA A 608 0.77 -25.60 -14.86
C ALA A 608 0.59 -27.08 -15.14
N ALA A 609 1.63 -27.89 -14.91
CA ALA A 609 1.53 -29.32 -15.12
C ALA A 609 0.51 -29.96 -14.17
N ASN A 610 0.46 -29.57 -12.88
CA ASN A 610 -0.52 -30.11 -11.94
C ASN A 610 -1.96 -29.79 -12.36
N VAL A 611 -2.21 -28.60 -12.85
CA VAL A 611 -3.55 -28.21 -13.34
C VAL A 611 -3.86 -28.94 -14.64
N LEU A 612 -2.98 -28.92 -15.63
CA LEU A 612 -3.20 -29.55 -16.93
C LEU A 612 -3.56 -31.05 -16.81
N PHE A 613 -2.94 -31.76 -15.90
CA PHE A 613 -3.15 -33.21 -15.70
C PHE A 613 -4.10 -33.56 -14.54
N GLY A 614 -4.69 -32.55 -13.89
CA GLY A 614 -5.74 -32.73 -12.89
C GLY A 614 -5.27 -33.22 -11.54
N ASP A 615 -4.00 -33.04 -11.19
CA ASP A 615 -3.48 -33.25 -9.84
C ASP A 615 -4.06 -32.16 -8.90
N VAL A 616 -4.34 -30.97 -9.45
CA VAL A 616 -5.02 -29.86 -8.80
C VAL A 616 -6.21 -29.43 -9.65
N ASN A 617 -7.30 -29.11 -9.00
CA ASN A 617 -8.48 -28.49 -9.62
C ASN A 617 -8.29 -26.98 -9.64
N PRO A 618 -8.32 -26.28 -10.79
CA PRO A 618 -8.18 -24.82 -10.82
C PRO A 618 -9.31 -24.14 -10.05
N GLY A 619 -8.96 -23.17 -9.23
CA GLY A 619 -9.88 -22.37 -8.40
C GLY A 619 -9.59 -20.88 -8.46
N GLY A 620 -8.67 -20.44 -9.32
CA GLY A 620 -8.38 -19.04 -9.53
C GLY A 620 -9.54 -18.28 -10.20
N LYS A 621 -9.66 -16.97 -9.90
CA LYS A 621 -10.65 -16.05 -10.47
C LYS A 621 -9.98 -14.80 -11.00
N LEU A 622 -10.49 -14.23 -12.10
CA LEU A 622 -9.92 -13.03 -12.71
C LEU A 622 -10.05 -11.80 -11.78
N PRO A 623 -8.96 -11.12 -11.45
CA PRO A 623 -8.99 -9.88 -10.68
C PRO A 623 -9.17 -8.62 -11.55
N ILE A 624 -9.29 -8.82 -12.87
CA ILE A 624 -9.38 -7.76 -13.88
C ILE A 624 -10.16 -8.26 -15.09
N THR A 625 -10.97 -7.39 -15.66
CA THR A 625 -11.81 -7.64 -16.85
C THR A 625 -10.94 -7.81 -18.10
N PHE A 626 -11.29 -8.75 -18.98
CA PHE A 626 -10.67 -8.95 -20.31
C PHE A 626 -11.51 -8.26 -21.38
N PRO A 627 -11.01 -7.17 -22.00
CA PRO A 627 -11.73 -6.45 -23.04
C PRO A 627 -11.59 -7.17 -24.42
N HIS A 628 -12.55 -6.94 -25.31
CA HIS A 628 -12.43 -7.41 -26.70
C HIS A 628 -11.40 -6.63 -27.51
N SER A 629 -11.20 -5.36 -27.17
CA SER A 629 -10.28 -4.47 -27.88
C SER A 629 -9.87 -3.28 -27.03
N VAL A 630 -8.81 -2.60 -27.42
CA VAL A 630 -8.41 -1.29 -26.86
C VAL A 630 -9.54 -0.24 -26.98
N GLY A 631 -10.42 -0.36 -27.99
CA GLY A 631 -11.55 0.55 -28.18
C GLY A 631 -12.62 0.45 -27.09
N ASP A 632 -12.66 -0.63 -26.31
CA ASP A 632 -13.61 -0.79 -25.21
C ASP A 632 -13.16 -0.08 -23.91
N LEU A 633 -11.89 0.32 -23.84
CA LEU A 633 -11.34 0.92 -22.64
C LEU A 633 -11.90 2.34 -22.34
N PRO A 634 -12.15 2.68 -21.09
CA PRO A 634 -11.96 1.84 -19.89
C PRO A 634 -13.09 0.81 -19.73
N ASP A 635 -12.75 -0.48 -19.56
CA ASP A 635 -13.70 -1.57 -19.37
C ASP A 635 -13.45 -2.25 -18.01
N PHE A 636 -14.37 -2.06 -17.06
CA PHE A 636 -14.31 -2.63 -15.71
C PHE A 636 -15.73 -2.89 -15.18
N TYR A 637 -15.89 -3.90 -14.34
CA TYR A 637 -17.19 -4.43 -13.91
C TYR A 637 -18.06 -3.43 -13.14
N ASN A 638 -17.46 -2.50 -12.36
CA ASN A 638 -18.17 -1.56 -11.49
C ASN A 638 -18.42 -0.19 -12.15
N HIS A 639 -18.70 -0.19 -13.45
CA HIS A 639 -19.01 1.02 -14.22
C HIS A 639 -20.33 1.68 -13.77
N LYS A 640 -20.58 2.91 -14.21
CA LYS A 640 -21.84 3.62 -13.94
C LYS A 640 -22.93 3.14 -14.89
N PRO A 641 -24.24 3.20 -14.50
CA PRO A 641 -25.35 2.78 -15.38
C PRO A 641 -25.43 3.55 -16.70
N SER A 642 -24.98 4.81 -16.71
CA SER A 642 -24.95 5.64 -17.93
C SER A 642 -23.95 5.14 -18.98
N ASP A 643 -23.05 4.25 -18.62
CA ASP A 643 -22.05 3.63 -19.46
C ASP A 643 -22.54 2.24 -19.99
N ASP A 644 -23.82 2.08 -20.24
CA ASP A 644 -24.45 0.85 -20.71
C ASP A 644 -24.66 0.82 -22.25
N ARG A 645 -23.96 1.68 -22.98
CA ARG A 645 -24.01 1.71 -24.44
C ARG A 645 -22.75 1.07 -25.02
N THR A 646 -22.91 0.41 -26.15
CA THR A 646 -21.80 -0.17 -26.91
C THR A 646 -21.58 0.61 -28.22
N TYR A 647 -20.42 0.43 -28.81
CA TYR A 647 -20.13 0.91 -30.16
C TYR A 647 -20.88 0.09 -31.20
N GLU A 648 -21.13 0.68 -32.38
CA GLU A 648 -21.68 -0.05 -33.50
C GLU A 648 -20.73 -1.20 -33.90
N PHE A 649 -21.27 -2.38 -34.12
CA PHE A 649 -20.56 -3.63 -34.41
C PHE A 649 -19.77 -4.23 -33.26
N SER A 650 -19.96 -3.76 -32.02
CA SER A 650 -19.33 -4.27 -30.78
C SER A 650 -20.37 -4.83 -29.80
N THR A 651 -19.91 -5.39 -28.70
CA THR A 651 -20.74 -5.87 -27.59
C THR A 651 -20.30 -5.20 -26.31
N ARG A 652 -21.24 -4.91 -25.42
CA ARG A 652 -20.92 -4.38 -24.07
C ARG A 652 -20.37 -5.47 -23.14
N LYS A 653 -20.69 -6.74 -23.41
CA LYS A 653 -20.18 -7.84 -22.59
C LYS A 653 -18.69 -8.01 -22.86
N PRO A 654 -17.83 -7.96 -21.84
CA PRO A 654 -16.40 -8.19 -22.02
C PRO A 654 -16.10 -9.63 -22.45
N LEU A 655 -14.89 -9.89 -22.89
CA LEU A 655 -14.45 -11.22 -23.30
C LEU A 655 -14.49 -12.19 -22.12
N PHE A 656 -13.97 -11.77 -20.94
CA PHE A 656 -14.15 -12.44 -19.65
C PHE A 656 -14.31 -11.39 -18.55
N GLN A 657 -15.28 -11.61 -17.68
CA GLN A 657 -15.66 -10.67 -16.63
C GLN A 657 -14.71 -10.76 -15.40
N PHE A 658 -14.71 -9.70 -14.61
CA PHE A 658 -14.15 -9.72 -13.26
C PHE A 658 -14.77 -10.84 -12.40
N GLY A 659 -13.96 -11.55 -11.64
CA GLY A 659 -14.38 -12.69 -10.82
C GLY A 659 -14.52 -14.00 -11.59
N TYR A 660 -14.44 -14.00 -12.93
CA TYR A 660 -14.64 -15.20 -13.74
C TYR A 660 -13.52 -16.23 -13.58
N GLY A 661 -13.91 -17.49 -13.46
CA GLY A 661 -13.01 -18.63 -13.46
C GLY A 661 -13.82 -19.93 -13.33
N LEU A 662 -13.52 -20.91 -14.17
CA LEU A 662 -14.14 -22.24 -14.17
C LEU A 662 -13.38 -23.21 -13.27
N SER A 663 -14.00 -24.36 -12.99
CA SER A 663 -13.41 -25.46 -12.22
C SER A 663 -13.62 -26.79 -12.95
N TYR A 664 -12.86 -27.83 -12.60
CA TYR A 664 -13.12 -29.20 -13.05
C TYR A 664 -14.30 -29.87 -12.32
N THR A 665 -14.89 -29.16 -11.35
CA THR A 665 -16.13 -29.53 -10.68
C THR A 665 -17.21 -28.47 -10.91
N THR A 666 -18.37 -28.63 -10.30
CA THR A 666 -19.47 -27.65 -10.41
C THR A 666 -19.96 -27.26 -9.04
N PHE A 667 -20.33 -26.00 -8.88
CA PHE A 667 -20.85 -25.47 -7.63
C PHE A 667 -22.25 -24.87 -7.84
N GLN A 668 -23.08 -24.98 -6.82
CA GLN A 668 -24.44 -24.42 -6.80
C GLN A 668 -24.56 -23.47 -5.61
N PHE A 669 -24.99 -22.24 -5.90
CA PHE A 669 -25.28 -21.22 -4.91
C PHE A 669 -26.80 -21.19 -4.66
N ASP A 670 -27.24 -21.34 -3.39
CA ASP A 670 -28.65 -21.37 -3.02
C ASP A 670 -28.92 -20.61 -1.72
N ASN A 671 -30.21 -20.39 -1.43
CA ASN A 671 -30.70 -19.86 -0.15
C ASN A 671 -30.06 -18.53 0.26
N LEU A 672 -29.75 -17.65 -0.70
CA LEU A 672 -29.27 -16.30 -0.37
C LEU A 672 -30.34 -15.58 0.44
N ARG A 673 -29.99 -15.12 1.64
CA ARG A 673 -30.88 -14.45 2.57
C ARG A 673 -30.18 -13.41 3.42
N LEU A 674 -30.92 -12.43 3.92
CA LEU A 674 -30.44 -11.40 4.85
C LEU A 674 -31.07 -11.58 6.21
N GLU A 675 -30.32 -11.42 7.27
CA GLU A 675 -30.73 -11.56 8.65
C GLU A 675 -30.18 -10.39 9.50
N PRO A 676 -31.01 -9.35 9.74
CA PRO A 676 -32.36 -9.05 9.20
C PRO A 676 -32.34 -8.47 7.77
N ALA A 677 -33.47 -8.56 7.03
CA ALA A 677 -33.63 -7.98 5.70
C ALA A 677 -34.01 -6.47 5.71
N GLN A 678 -34.18 -5.90 6.87
CA GLN A 678 -34.40 -4.47 7.10
C GLN A 678 -33.56 -4.00 8.28
N ILE A 679 -32.85 -2.88 8.09
CA ILE A 679 -32.02 -2.22 9.12
C ILE A 679 -32.24 -0.70 9.07
N GLU A 680 -31.76 0.00 10.09
CA GLU A 680 -31.59 1.46 10.08
C GLU A 680 -30.24 1.84 9.47
N THR A 681 -29.99 3.10 9.17
CA THR A 681 -28.74 3.61 8.57
C THR A 681 -27.49 3.28 9.38
N GLY A 682 -27.60 3.16 10.71
CA GLY A 682 -26.53 2.71 11.60
C GLY A 682 -26.51 1.20 11.88
N GLY A 683 -27.41 0.44 11.26
CA GLY A 683 -27.62 -0.98 11.54
C GLY A 683 -26.63 -1.91 10.83
N VAL A 684 -26.60 -3.16 11.28
CA VAL A 684 -25.78 -4.25 10.72
C VAL A 684 -26.69 -5.39 10.31
N THR A 685 -26.39 -6.03 9.18
CA THR A 685 -27.06 -7.26 8.74
C THR A 685 -26.05 -8.30 8.30
N LYS A 686 -26.51 -9.53 8.15
CA LYS A 686 -25.71 -10.64 7.64
C LYS A 686 -26.31 -11.17 6.35
N ALA A 687 -25.51 -11.28 5.31
CA ALA A 687 -25.87 -12.02 4.09
C ALA A 687 -25.33 -13.44 4.22
N ARG A 688 -26.22 -14.43 4.00
CA ARG A 688 -25.87 -15.86 4.03
C ARG A 688 -26.24 -16.52 2.71
N VAL A 689 -25.34 -17.35 2.20
CA VAL A 689 -25.55 -18.16 1.01
C VAL A 689 -25.07 -19.58 1.24
N ASP A 690 -25.79 -20.56 0.73
CA ASP A 690 -25.34 -21.95 0.76
C ASP A 690 -24.63 -22.29 -0.54
N ILE A 691 -23.43 -22.86 -0.46
CA ILE A 691 -22.65 -23.32 -1.61
C ILE A 691 -22.50 -24.84 -1.51
N THR A 692 -22.83 -25.55 -2.58
CA THR A 692 -22.74 -27.00 -2.66
C THR A 692 -21.86 -27.40 -3.85
N ASN A 693 -20.87 -28.25 -3.64
CA ASN A 693 -20.15 -28.90 -4.72
C ASN A 693 -21.04 -30.01 -5.31
N THR A 694 -21.55 -29.78 -6.51
CA THR A 694 -22.48 -30.71 -7.20
C THR A 694 -21.76 -31.66 -8.16
N GLY A 695 -20.45 -31.49 -8.32
CA GLY A 695 -19.65 -32.34 -9.20
C GLY A 695 -19.00 -33.53 -8.47
N SER A 696 -18.03 -34.15 -9.13
CA SER A 696 -17.40 -35.39 -8.67
C SER A 696 -15.98 -35.22 -8.13
N ARG A 697 -15.45 -33.99 -8.08
CA ARG A 697 -14.09 -33.67 -7.62
C ARG A 697 -14.16 -32.66 -6.48
N GLU A 698 -13.23 -32.77 -5.54
CA GLU A 698 -12.97 -31.69 -4.58
C GLU A 698 -12.47 -30.45 -5.32
N GLY A 699 -12.85 -29.27 -4.87
CA GLY A 699 -12.44 -28.04 -5.48
C GLY A 699 -12.79 -26.82 -4.66
N ASP A 700 -12.15 -25.71 -5.02
CA ASP A 700 -12.35 -24.41 -4.40
C ASP A 700 -13.32 -23.57 -5.25
N GLU A 701 -14.11 -22.79 -4.54
CA GLU A 701 -14.99 -21.77 -5.11
C GLU A 701 -14.87 -20.48 -4.32
N VAL A 702 -15.01 -19.34 -5.00
CA VAL A 702 -15.06 -18.02 -4.37
C VAL A 702 -16.49 -17.50 -4.37
N ALA A 703 -17.01 -17.22 -3.19
CA ALA A 703 -18.27 -16.50 -3.04
C ALA A 703 -17.98 -15.00 -3.06
N GLU A 704 -18.43 -14.31 -4.09
CA GLU A 704 -18.25 -12.87 -4.25
C GLU A 704 -19.53 -12.14 -3.86
N LEU A 705 -19.45 -11.19 -2.92
CA LEU A 705 -20.57 -10.38 -2.43
C LEU A 705 -20.51 -8.99 -3.02
N TYR A 706 -21.58 -8.62 -3.73
CA TYR A 706 -21.72 -7.33 -4.39
C TYR A 706 -22.90 -6.51 -3.85
N LEU A 707 -22.79 -5.20 -3.99
CA LEU A 707 -23.77 -4.19 -3.55
C LEU A 707 -24.13 -3.25 -4.70
N HIS A 708 -25.44 -2.97 -4.83
CA HIS A 708 -25.95 -1.86 -5.63
C HIS A 708 -27.03 -1.11 -4.87
N GLN A 709 -26.93 0.19 -4.74
CA GLN A 709 -27.98 1.05 -4.20
C GLN A 709 -28.86 1.54 -5.35
N ARG A 710 -30.16 1.16 -5.36
CA ARG A 710 -31.05 1.43 -6.50
C ARG A 710 -31.28 2.91 -6.76
N VAL A 711 -31.40 3.70 -5.70
CA VAL A 711 -31.60 5.15 -5.77
C VAL A 711 -30.71 5.78 -4.70
N ALA A 712 -29.90 6.73 -5.10
CA ALA A 712 -28.99 7.49 -4.23
C ALA A 712 -28.91 8.95 -4.67
N SER A 713 -28.38 9.84 -3.83
CA SER A 713 -28.20 11.25 -4.15
C SER A 713 -27.21 11.49 -5.30
N VAL A 714 -26.33 10.52 -5.58
CA VAL A 714 -25.38 10.50 -6.70
C VAL A 714 -25.41 9.15 -7.40
N THR A 715 -25.12 9.13 -8.69
CA THR A 715 -25.10 7.90 -9.49
C THR A 715 -24.13 6.89 -8.88
N GLN A 716 -24.67 5.72 -8.49
CA GLN A 716 -23.88 4.60 -7.96
C GLN A 716 -23.44 3.64 -9.10
N PRO A 717 -22.36 2.87 -8.93
CA PRO A 717 -21.99 1.80 -9.84
C PRO A 717 -23.11 0.77 -10.01
N VAL A 718 -23.16 0.08 -11.16
CA VAL A 718 -24.10 -1.04 -11.38
C VAL A 718 -23.95 -2.14 -10.33
N MET A 719 -22.73 -2.30 -9.80
CA MET A 719 -22.41 -3.09 -8.61
C MET A 719 -21.02 -2.74 -8.13
N ARG A 720 -20.70 -3.05 -6.88
CA ARG A 720 -19.35 -2.98 -6.30
C ARG A 720 -19.13 -4.16 -5.37
N LEU A 721 -17.95 -4.75 -5.41
CA LEU A 721 -17.54 -5.81 -4.49
C LEU A 721 -17.43 -5.26 -3.06
N ILE A 722 -17.99 -5.97 -2.10
CA ILE A 722 -17.97 -5.59 -0.67
C ILE A 722 -17.60 -6.75 0.26
N GLY A 723 -17.35 -7.93 -0.30
CA GLY A 723 -16.92 -9.10 0.44
C GLY A 723 -16.61 -10.26 -0.49
N PHE A 724 -15.76 -11.15 -0.08
CA PHE A 724 -15.52 -12.44 -0.74
C PHE A 724 -15.03 -13.47 0.28
N GLU A 725 -15.25 -14.75 -0.03
CA GLU A 725 -14.74 -15.88 0.76
C GLU A 725 -14.45 -17.07 -0.14
N ARG A 726 -13.21 -17.58 -0.07
CA ARG A 726 -12.79 -18.80 -0.75
C ARG A 726 -13.14 -20.01 0.12
N VAL A 727 -13.79 -21.02 -0.47
CA VAL A 727 -14.22 -22.24 0.22
C VAL A 727 -13.79 -23.48 -0.54
N SER A 728 -13.17 -24.43 0.15
CA SER A 728 -12.84 -25.76 -0.37
C SER A 728 -13.97 -26.74 0.00
N LEU A 729 -14.52 -27.45 -1.00
CA LEU A 729 -15.64 -28.35 -0.83
C LEU A 729 -15.40 -29.70 -1.50
N LYS A 730 -15.64 -30.79 -0.77
CA LYS A 730 -15.66 -32.15 -1.31
C LYS A 730 -16.92 -32.40 -2.14
N PRO A 731 -16.93 -33.42 -3.02
CA PRO A 731 -18.13 -33.82 -3.74
C PRO A 731 -19.34 -34.01 -2.82
N GLY A 732 -20.43 -33.32 -3.13
CA GLY A 732 -21.66 -33.32 -2.32
C GLY A 732 -21.60 -32.50 -1.01
N GLU A 733 -20.45 -31.94 -0.66
CA GLU A 733 -20.33 -31.07 0.54
C GLU A 733 -21.04 -29.75 0.29
N LYS A 734 -21.71 -29.28 1.37
CA LYS A 734 -22.41 -28.01 1.42
C LYS A 734 -21.85 -27.17 2.57
N ARG A 735 -21.59 -25.89 2.32
CA ARG A 735 -21.19 -24.90 3.31
C ARG A 735 -22.05 -23.65 3.21
N THR A 736 -22.40 -23.08 4.34
CA THR A 736 -23.01 -21.75 4.42
C THR A 736 -21.91 -20.72 4.62
N VAL A 737 -21.78 -19.79 3.69
CA VAL A 737 -20.92 -18.61 3.79
C VAL A 737 -21.74 -17.46 4.37
N GLU A 738 -21.11 -16.69 5.27
CA GLU A 738 -21.72 -15.55 5.96
C GLU A 738 -20.87 -14.30 5.77
N PHE A 739 -21.50 -13.22 5.32
CA PHE A 739 -20.89 -11.90 5.21
C PHE A 739 -21.59 -10.92 6.15
N THR A 740 -20.81 -10.11 6.87
CA THR A 740 -21.33 -9.03 7.69
C THR A 740 -21.35 -7.73 6.89
N ILE A 741 -22.53 -7.12 6.76
CA ILE A 741 -22.75 -5.84 6.07
C ILE A 741 -22.96 -4.77 7.14
N THR A 742 -22.03 -3.82 7.19
CA THR A 742 -21.96 -2.73 8.17
C THR A 742 -22.32 -1.38 7.55
N PRO A 743 -22.53 -0.32 8.33
CA PRO A 743 -22.67 1.04 7.79
C PRO A 743 -21.48 1.48 6.91
N ARG A 744 -20.24 1.12 7.28
CA ARG A 744 -19.05 1.40 6.45
C ARG A 744 -19.19 0.76 5.07
N THR A 745 -19.66 -0.48 5.00
CA THR A 745 -19.89 -1.22 3.75
C THR A 745 -20.96 -0.58 2.87
N LEU A 746 -22.05 -0.08 3.48
CA LEU A 746 -23.17 0.55 2.77
C LEU A 746 -22.90 2.01 2.38
N SER A 747 -21.91 2.65 3.00
CA SER A 747 -21.66 4.08 2.84
C SER A 747 -21.15 4.45 1.44
N MET A 748 -21.47 5.67 1.04
CA MET A 748 -21.00 6.33 -0.19
C MET A 748 -20.73 7.82 0.09
N LEU A 749 -20.08 8.53 -0.84
CA LEU A 749 -19.97 9.99 -0.80
C LEU A 749 -21.22 10.61 -1.44
N ASN A 750 -21.97 11.41 -0.66
CA ASN A 750 -23.16 12.12 -1.15
C ASN A 750 -22.80 13.34 -2.03
N THR A 751 -23.79 14.17 -2.39
CA THR A 751 -23.57 15.41 -3.18
C THR A 751 -22.57 16.35 -2.55
N ASP A 752 -22.47 16.38 -1.22
CA ASP A 752 -21.63 17.29 -0.44
C ASP A 752 -20.29 16.68 -0.06
N MET A 753 -19.92 15.54 -0.67
CA MET A 753 -18.68 14.80 -0.41
C MET A 753 -18.56 14.23 1.02
N HIS A 754 -19.70 14.08 1.72
CA HIS A 754 -19.72 13.39 3.01
C HIS A 754 -19.98 11.90 2.84
N ARG A 755 -19.29 11.07 3.61
CA ARG A 755 -19.52 9.62 3.64
C ARG A 755 -20.75 9.32 4.50
N VAL A 756 -21.81 8.87 3.86
CA VAL A 756 -23.12 8.62 4.48
C VAL A 756 -23.71 7.28 4.06
N VAL A 757 -24.61 6.75 4.87
CA VAL A 757 -25.55 5.67 4.49
C VAL A 757 -26.89 6.31 4.21
N GLU A 758 -27.32 6.35 2.96
CA GLU A 758 -28.62 6.89 2.60
C GLU A 758 -29.72 5.82 2.77
N PRO A 759 -30.90 6.18 3.31
CA PRO A 759 -32.04 5.28 3.33
C PRO A 759 -32.45 4.87 1.92
N GLY A 760 -32.89 3.64 1.74
CA GLY A 760 -33.31 3.16 0.43
C GLY A 760 -33.32 1.63 0.32
N ILE A 761 -33.38 1.16 -0.91
CA ILE A 761 -33.29 -0.26 -1.26
C ILE A 761 -31.92 -0.54 -1.85
N PHE A 762 -31.24 -1.51 -1.27
CA PHE A 762 -29.98 -2.04 -1.75
C PHE A 762 -30.17 -3.44 -2.31
N ASP A 763 -29.65 -3.69 -3.49
CA ASP A 763 -29.49 -5.04 -4.02
C ASP A 763 -28.20 -5.64 -3.48
N ILE A 764 -28.34 -6.74 -2.76
CA ILE A 764 -27.24 -7.56 -2.25
C ILE A 764 -27.17 -8.78 -3.15
N MET A 765 -26.02 -8.97 -3.80
CA MET A 765 -25.82 -9.99 -4.80
C MET A 765 -24.68 -10.91 -4.40
N VAL A 766 -24.84 -12.23 -4.55
CA VAL A 766 -23.75 -13.20 -4.27
C VAL A 766 -23.69 -14.21 -5.42
N GLY A 767 -22.47 -14.46 -5.87
CA GLY A 767 -22.23 -15.44 -6.93
C GLY A 767 -20.75 -15.79 -7.11
N PRO A 768 -20.42 -16.62 -8.10
CA PRO A 768 -19.05 -17.01 -8.44
C PRO A 768 -18.34 -16.00 -9.35
N SER A 769 -19.02 -14.96 -9.83
CA SER A 769 -18.47 -13.89 -10.69
C SER A 769 -19.43 -12.71 -10.77
N SER A 770 -18.96 -11.55 -11.25
CA SER A 770 -19.78 -10.33 -11.37
C SER A 770 -21.01 -10.46 -12.27
N ASP A 771 -20.99 -11.35 -13.25
CA ASP A 771 -22.11 -11.58 -14.19
C ASP A 771 -23.02 -12.77 -13.81
N ASN A 772 -22.68 -13.55 -12.79
CA ASN A 772 -23.42 -14.73 -12.36
C ASN A 772 -23.76 -14.65 -10.87
N THR A 773 -24.75 -13.85 -10.51
CA THR A 773 -25.11 -13.60 -9.10
C THR A 773 -26.57 -13.94 -8.81
N LYS A 774 -26.86 -14.35 -7.57
CA LYS A 774 -28.18 -14.35 -6.97
C LYS A 774 -28.39 -13.06 -6.19
N LYS A 775 -29.62 -12.56 -6.13
CA LYS A 775 -29.93 -11.25 -5.58
C LYS A 775 -31.06 -11.30 -4.53
N VAL A 776 -30.88 -10.54 -3.45
CA VAL A 776 -31.91 -10.22 -2.45
C VAL A 776 -31.87 -8.72 -2.15
N SER A 777 -33.00 -8.17 -1.66
CA SER A 777 -33.05 -6.74 -1.35
C SER A 777 -32.92 -6.49 0.16
N LEU A 778 -32.03 -5.57 0.55
CA LEU A 778 -31.92 -4.99 1.88
C LEU A 778 -32.68 -3.66 1.90
N LYS A 779 -33.58 -3.49 2.85
CA LYS A 779 -34.25 -2.22 3.11
C LYS A 779 -33.49 -1.48 4.22
N VAL A 780 -32.97 -0.28 3.91
CA VAL A 780 -32.36 0.62 4.89
C VAL A 780 -33.34 1.77 5.16
N THR A 781 -33.67 2.00 6.43
CA THR A 781 -34.55 3.09 6.85
C THR A 781 -33.75 4.12 7.63
N ASP A 782 -34.25 5.35 7.70
CA ASP A 782 -33.74 6.33 8.64
C ASP A 782 -34.11 5.91 10.10
N LEU A 783 -33.55 6.62 11.08
CA LEU A 783 -33.81 6.38 12.51
C LEU A 783 -35.29 6.52 12.90
N ASN A 784 -36.16 7.05 12.01
CA ASN A 784 -37.61 7.18 12.21
C ASN A 784 -38.41 6.13 11.40
N GLY A 785 -37.77 5.15 10.78
CA GLY A 785 -38.40 4.06 10.06
C GLY A 785 -38.99 4.40 8.68
N GLN A 786 -38.68 5.55 8.12
CA GLN A 786 -39.10 5.97 6.78
C GLN A 786 -38.07 5.56 5.73
N ALA A 787 -38.51 4.85 4.68
CA ALA A 787 -37.65 4.56 3.54
C ALA A 787 -37.73 5.74 2.53
N GLY A 788 -36.59 6.35 2.24
CA GLY A 788 -36.48 7.23 1.08
C GLY A 788 -36.85 8.70 1.29
N THR A 789 -36.58 9.29 2.46
CA THR A 789 -36.45 10.73 2.54
C THR A 789 -34.99 11.12 2.28
N PRO A 790 -34.73 12.14 1.46
CA PRO A 790 -33.40 12.74 1.42
C PRO A 790 -32.96 13.07 2.85
N VAL A 791 -31.68 12.90 3.18
CA VAL A 791 -31.12 13.29 4.48
C VAL A 791 -31.71 14.63 4.87
N ALA A 792 -32.37 14.70 6.05
CA ALA A 792 -32.89 15.98 6.52
C ALA A 792 -31.74 17.01 6.48
N PRO A 793 -31.99 18.23 6.00
CA PRO A 793 -30.93 19.22 6.00
C PRO A 793 -30.39 19.36 7.41
N ARG A 794 -29.07 19.47 7.52
CA ARG A 794 -28.37 19.62 8.80
C ARG A 794 -29.03 20.76 9.60
N PRO A 795 -29.12 20.63 10.92
CA PRO A 795 -29.66 21.73 11.73
C PRO A 795 -28.89 23.02 11.41
N LYS A 796 -29.62 24.06 11.08
CA LYS A 796 -29.04 25.41 10.95
C LYS A 796 -29.05 26.06 12.32
N GLY A 797 -28.02 26.85 12.59
CA GLY A 797 -27.94 27.64 13.80
C GLY A 797 -29.09 28.64 13.87
N SER A 798 -29.23 29.30 15.01
CA SER A 798 -30.22 30.40 15.16
C SER A 798 -29.85 31.59 14.27
N GLU A 799 -30.85 32.32 13.76
CA GLU A 799 -30.64 33.56 12.98
C GLU A 799 -29.80 34.59 13.75
N SER A 800 -29.96 34.66 15.08
CA SER A 800 -29.18 35.58 15.92
C SER A 800 -27.71 35.19 16.05
N GLY A 801 -27.36 33.92 15.81
CA GLY A 801 -26.01 33.35 16.02
C GLY A 801 -25.59 33.29 17.50
N VAL A 802 -26.44 33.66 18.44
CA VAL A 802 -26.13 33.53 19.87
C VAL A 802 -26.31 32.09 20.32
N VAL A 803 -25.21 31.46 20.75
CA VAL A 803 -25.22 30.10 21.31
C VAL A 803 -25.73 30.17 22.77
N SER A 804 -25.06 30.94 23.62
CA SER A 804 -25.41 31.09 25.04
C SER A 804 -24.90 32.41 25.58
N ASN A 805 -25.71 33.06 26.44
CA ASN A 805 -25.33 34.24 27.24
C ASN A 805 -25.52 34.03 28.74
N TYR A 806 -26.03 32.91 29.14
CA TYR A 806 -26.21 32.43 30.53
C TYR A 806 -26.98 33.37 31.46
N ASP A 807 -27.71 34.36 30.92
CA ASP A 807 -28.46 35.38 31.68
C ASP A 807 -29.59 34.82 32.55
N ASP A 808 -30.08 33.63 32.22
CA ASP A 808 -31.10 32.92 33.01
C ASP A 808 -30.49 31.99 34.08
N LEU A 809 -29.18 32.06 34.25
CA LEU A 809 -28.39 31.23 35.17
C LEU A 809 -28.55 29.70 34.91
N LYS A 810 -28.66 29.31 33.63
CA LYS A 810 -28.70 27.92 33.21
C LYS A 810 -27.60 27.64 32.19
N VAL A 811 -27.02 26.46 32.25
CA VAL A 811 -26.17 25.97 31.19
C VAL A 811 -27.06 25.42 30.08
N ALA A 812 -27.54 26.32 29.23
CA ALA A 812 -28.40 26.01 28.08
C ALA A 812 -27.90 26.72 26.83
N ALA A 813 -28.13 26.11 25.69
CA ALA A 813 -27.86 26.71 24.38
C ALA A 813 -29.16 27.07 23.67
N ASN A 814 -29.17 28.19 22.92
CA ASN A 814 -30.28 28.58 22.06
C ASN A 814 -30.45 27.61 20.88
N PHE A 815 -29.40 26.94 20.47
CA PHE A 815 -29.40 25.83 19.54
C PHE A 815 -28.20 24.89 19.90
N GLY A 816 -28.30 23.61 19.59
CA GLY A 816 -27.30 22.63 20.00
C GLY A 816 -27.40 22.25 21.50
N SER A 817 -26.33 21.64 22.02
CA SER A 817 -26.23 21.20 23.41
C SER A 817 -24.86 21.43 24.02
N TRP A 818 -24.81 21.62 25.36
CA TRP A 818 -23.58 21.62 26.13
C TRP A 818 -23.41 20.32 26.91
N GLU A 819 -22.18 19.78 26.91
CA GLU A 819 -21.83 18.58 27.66
C GLU A 819 -20.46 18.74 28.33
N VAL A 820 -20.24 18.05 29.48
CA VAL A 820 -18.92 17.94 30.11
C VAL A 820 -18.26 16.69 29.55
N MET A 821 -17.03 16.84 29.04
CA MET A 821 -16.22 15.71 28.61
C MET A 821 -14.81 15.75 29.17
N THR A 822 -14.29 14.58 29.48
CA THR A 822 -12.94 14.39 30.03
C THR A 822 -12.27 13.19 29.38
N ASP A 823 -10.97 13.07 29.54
CA ASP A 823 -10.18 11.92 29.09
C ASP A 823 -10.61 10.57 29.72
N SER A 824 -11.56 10.57 30.66
CA SER A 824 -12.15 9.36 31.24
C SER A 824 -12.82 8.46 30.19
N VAL A 825 -13.31 9.03 29.08
CA VAL A 825 -13.88 8.27 27.93
C VAL A 825 -12.83 7.42 27.22
N MET A 826 -11.55 7.70 27.44
CA MET A 826 -10.39 6.95 26.93
C MET A 826 -9.56 6.31 28.06
N GLY A 827 -10.15 6.09 29.22
CA GLY A 827 -9.49 5.49 30.39
C GLY A 827 -8.62 6.44 31.23
N GLY A 828 -8.72 7.77 31.00
CA GLY A 828 -8.07 8.80 31.82
C GLY A 828 -8.73 9.01 33.18
N LYS A 829 -8.20 9.95 33.97
CA LYS A 829 -8.67 10.25 35.32
C LYS A 829 -8.99 11.73 35.55
N SER A 830 -8.94 12.55 34.51
CA SER A 830 -9.24 13.98 34.60
C SER A 830 -10.73 14.20 34.90
N THR A 831 -11.04 15.29 35.57
CA THR A 831 -12.42 15.66 35.96
C THR A 831 -12.73 17.10 35.52
N ALA A 832 -13.99 17.36 35.20
CA ALA A 832 -14.50 18.71 34.98
C ALA A 832 -15.95 18.83 35.43
N THR A 833 -16.38 20.04 35.72
CA THR A 833 -17.77 20.43 35.92
C THR A 833 -18.06 21.71 35.17
N MET A 834 -19.31 21.94 34.83
CA MET A 834 -19.76 23.23 34.30
C MET A 834 -21.06 23.66 34.97
N GLU A 835 -21.15 24.92 35.37
CA GLU A 835 -22.33 25.52 36.01
C GLU A 835 -22.51 27.00 35.58
N ALA A 836 -23.76 27.42 35.52
CA ALA A 836 -24.05 28.84 35.30
C ALA A 836 -24.00 29.59 36.61
N VAL A 837 -23.25 30.70 36.64
CA VAL A 837 -23.01 31.52 37.84
C VAL A 837 -23.31 33.00 37.55
N PRO A 838 -23.68 33.78 38.58
CA PRO A 838 -23.88 35.21 38.43
C PRO A 838 -22.61 36.00 38.03
N GLY A 839 -22.74 37.04 37.24
CA GLY A 839 -21.66 37.97 36.94
C GLY A 839 -20.92 37.68 35.63
N GLY A 840 -21.64 37.92 34.51
CA GLY A 840 -21.11 37.76 33.17
C GLY A 840 -20.27 38.94 32.65
N ALA A 841 -19.87 38.82 31.38
CA ALA A 841 -19.08 39.83 30.65
C ALA A 841 -20.01 40.96 30.14
N ASN A 842 -19.45 42.16 29.94
CA ASN A 842 -20.10 43.26 29.23
C ASN A 842 -21.52 43.61 29.72
N GLY A 843 -21.81 43.36 31.02
CA GLY A 843 -23.13 43.62 31.60
C GLY A 843 -24.10 42.45 31.58
N SER A 844 -23.71 41.31 31.07
CA SER A 844 -24.47 40.07 31.17
C SER A 844 -24.64 39.63 32.64
N LYS A 845 -25.79 39.00 32.93
CA LYS A 845 -26.15 38.61 34.32
C LYS A 845 -25.47 37.33 34.76
N GLY A 846 -25.11 36.43 33.84
CA GLY A 846 -24.55 35.14 34.11
C GLY A 846 -23.36 34.79 33.25
N ALA A 847 -22.62 33.80 33.65
CA ALA A 847 -21.55 33.19 32.88
C ALA A 847 -21.48 31.67 33.16
N MET A 848 -20.93 30.91 32.26
CA MET A 848 -20.61 29.50 32.51
C MET A 848 -19.25 29.40 33.20
N ARG A 849 -19.23 28.86 34.40
CA ARG A 849 -18.01 28.46 35.10
C ARG A 849 -17.67 27.04 34.70
N VAL A 850 -16.42 26.82 34.33
CA VAL A 850 -15.84 25.52 34.05
C VAL A 850 -14.64 25.31 35.00
N ASP A 851 -14.74 24.34 35.87
CA ASP A 851 -13.64 23.94 36.74
C ASP A 851 -13.35 22.45 36.65
N GLY A 852 -12.08 22.09 36.89
CA GLY A 852 -11.67 20.71 36.79
C GLY A 852 -10.21 20.47 37.17
N GLU A 853 -9.77 19.23 37.00
CA GLU A 853 -8.40 18.83 37.27
C GLU A 853 -7.91 17.87 36.18
N ASN A 854 -6.81 18.23 35.54
CA ASN A 854 -6.10 17.37 34.61
C ASN A 854 -5.16 16.44 35.39
N VAL A 855 -5.40 15.16 35.34
CA VAL A 855 -4.67 14.13 36.08
C VAL A 855 -3.96 13.18 35.12
N LYS A 856 -2.70 12.84 35.40
CA LYS A 856 -1.93 11.90 34.58
C LYS A 856 -2.65 10.55 34.45
N GLY A 857 -2.98 10.16 33.20
CA GLY A 857 -3.71 8.94 32.89
C GLY A 857 -3.45 8.46 31.46
N ALA A 858 -4.42 8.47 30.60
CA ALA A 858 -4.35 8.07 29.19
C ALA A 858 -3.51 9.03 28.31
N GLY A 859 -3.20 8.66 27.09
CA GLY A 859 -2.32 9.36 26.17
C GLY A 859 -2.70 10.79 25.78
N PHE A 860 -4.00 11.15 25.87
CA PHE A 860 -4.48 12.53 25.66
C PHE A 860 -5.08 13.08 26.95
N LEU A 861 -4.60 14.24 27.39
CA LEU A 861 -5.04 14.89 28.61
C LEU A 861 -6.05 15.99 28.30
N PHE A 862 -7.33 15.79 28.61
CA PHE A 862 -8.36 16.82 28.43
C PHE A 862 -9.51 16.73 29.44
N ALA A 863 -10.00 17.88 29.82
CA ALA A 863 -11.21 18.06 30.60
C ALA A 863 -11.80 19.45 30.33
N GLY A 864 -13.11 19.56 30.20
CA GLY A 864 -13.78 20.85 30.01
C GLY A 864 -15.21 20.75 29.46
N ALA A 865 -15.69 21.87 28.91
CA ALA A 865 -17.02 22.03 28.35
C ALA A 865 -16.99 21.86 26.82
N PHE A 866 -17.88 21.03 26.30
CA PHE A 866 -18.09 20.78 24.88
C PHE A 866 -19.46 21.28 24.46
N TYR A 867 -19.49 21.94 23.30
CA TYR A 867 -20.72 22.40 22.65
C TYR A 867 -20.91 21.64 21.34
N PHE A 868 -22.09 21.11 21.12
CA PHE A 868 -22.47 20.35 19.93
C PHE A 868 -23.60 21.10 19.19
N PRO A 869 -23.32 21.79 18.08
CA PRO A 869 -24.31 22.64 17.38
C PRO A 869 -25.47 21.85 16.77
N GLY A 870 -25.27 20.58 16.44
CA GLY A 870 -26.30 19.66 15.94
C GLY A 870 -27.14 18.98 17.04
N GLY A 871 -26.81 19.23 18.33
CA GLY A 871 -27.52 18.64 19.47
C GLY A 871 -26.91 17.37 20.06
N GLY A 872 -25.80 16.87 19.50
CA GLY A 872 -25.07 15.72 20.04
C GLY A 872 -23.75 15.46 19.32
N MET A 873 -22.87 14.66 19.91
CA MET A 873 -21.46 14.44 19.52
C MET A 873 -21.24 13.98 18.06
N SER A 874 -22.24 13.39 17.44
CA SER A 874 -22.15 12.88 16.06
C SER A 874 -23.11 13.56 15.09
N GLN A 875 -23.60 14.73 15.45
CA GLN A 875 -24.58 15.47 14.66
C GLN A 875 -24.01 16.85 14.27
N PRO A 876 -23.39 16.97 13.09
CA PRO A 876 -22.91 18.27 12.62
C PRO A 876 -24.07 19.20 12.25
N ALA A 877 -23.84 20.51 12.40
CA ALA A 877 -24.73 21.55 11.93
C ALA A 877 -24.16 22.27 10.70
N ASP A 878 -25.03 22.72 9.82
CA ASP A 878 -24.66 23.59 8.71
C ASP A 878 -24.77 25.07 9.15
N LEU A 879 -23.61 25.66 9.39
CA LEU A 879 -23.43 27.07 9.80
C LEU A 879 -22.63 27.85 8.73
N SER A 880 -22.70 27.42 7.47
CA SER A 880 -21.96 28.06 6.35
C SER A 880 -22.40 29.49 6.03
N ASP A 881 -23.57 29.91 6.54
CA ASP A 881 -24.02 31.28 6.50
C ASP A 881 -23.34 32.22 7.53
N LYS A 882 -22.54 31.65 8.45
CA LYS A 882 -21.79 32.37 9.49
C LYS A 882 -20.30 32.47 9.09
N LYS A 883 -19.55 33.32 9.82
CA LYS A 883 -18.14 33.59 9.48
C LYS A 883 -17.18 33.50 10.65
N ASN A 884 -17.67 33.67 11.87
CA ASN A 884 -16.86 33.82 13.06
C ASN A 884 -17.46 33.09 14.26
N ILE A 885 -16.57 32.61 15.15
CA ILE A 885 -16.91 32.19 16.50
C ILE A 885 -16.33 33.21 17.47
N SER A 886 -17.14 33.74 18.38
CA SER A 886 -16.69 34.65 19.42
C SER A 886 -17.22 34.27 20.78
N PHE A 887 -16.43 34.57 21.81
CA PHE A 887 -16.79 34.40 23.21
C PHE A 887 -15.97 35.29 24.13
N TRP A 888 -16.46 35.58 25.31
CA TRP A 888 -15.70 36.19 26.38
C TRP A 888 -15.19 35.16 27.36
N ALA A 889 -13.96 35.34 27.87
CA ALA A 889 -13.39 34.46 28.87
C ALA A 889 -12.66 35.25 29.97
N LYS A 890 -12.70 34.70 31.21
CA LYS A 890 -11.86 35.13 32.32
C LYS A 890 -11.46 33.92 33.17
N GLY A 891 -10.49 34.10 34.07
CA GLY A 891 -10.06 33.02 34.98
C GLY A 891 -8.78 33.35 35.72
N ASP A 892 -7.99 32.33 36.02
CA ASP A 892 -6.79 32.37 36.87
C ASP A 892 -5.47 32.73 36.12
N GLY A 893 -5.57 33.26 34.92
CA GLY A 893 -4.42 33.64 34.08
C GLY A 893 -3.80 32.54 33.26
N LYS A 894 -4.29 31.33 33.35
CA LYS A 894 -3.78 30.18 32.59
C LYS A 894 -4.16 30.25 31.11
N THR A 895 -3.30 29.64 30.29
CA THR A 895 -3.58 29.40 28.87
C THR A 895 -4.43 28.14 28.74
N CYS A 896 -5.69 28.34 28.35
CA CYS A 896 -6.68 27.32 28.07
C CYS A 896 -6.73 26.97 26.58
N ARG A 897 -7.37 25.84 26.23
CA ARG A 897 -7.46 25.33 24.85
C ARG A 897 -8.86 25.50 24.29
N PHE A 898 -8.93 25.94 23.04
CA PHE A 898 -10.17 26.02 22.26
C PHE A 898 -10.03 25.13 21.04
N LEU A 899 -10.90 24.13 20.92
CA LEU A 899 -10.89 23.17 19.82
C LEU A 899 -12.17 23.30 19.01
N VAL A 900 -12.03 23.16 17.70
CA VAL A 900 -13.14 23.15 16.74
C VAL A 900 -13.14 21.85 15.99
N PHE A 901 -14.23 21.12 16.06
CA PHE A 901 -14.44 19.83 15.43
C PHE A 901 -15.34 19.99 14.22
N THR A 902 -14.96 19.39 13.11
CA THR A 902 -15.79 19.26 11.92
C THR A 902 -15.87 17.81 11.50
N GLU A 903 -16.90 17.43 10.78
CA GLU A 903 -17.01 16.06 10.26
C GLU A 903 -15.87 15.76 9.26
N THR A 904 -15.51 16.75 8.43
CA THR A 904 -14.41 16.64 7.47
C THR A 904 -13.04 16.42 8.14
N GLN A 905 -12.82 17.03 9.32
CA GLN A 905 -11.57 16.88 10.09
C GLN A 905 -11.55 15.61 10.98
N GLY A 906 -12.68 14.91 11.08
CA GLY A 906 -12.79 13.69 11.88
C GLY A 906 -12.41 13.90 13.35
N GLN A 907 -11.50 13.06 13.87
CA GLN A 907 -11.04 13.13 15.26
C GLN A 907 -9.90 14.14 15.50
N ASN A 908 -9.46 14.87 14.49
CA ASN A 908 -8.36 15.84 14.60
C ASN A 908 -8.89 17.29 14.59
N PRO A 909 -9.35 17.83 15.74
CA PRO A 909 -9.91 19.17 15.80
C PRO A 909 -8.86 20.25 15.54
N THR A 910 -9.30 21.36 14.93
CA THR A 910 -8.47 22.57 14.87
C THR A 910 -8.23 23.12 16.27
N PHE A 911 -6.98 23.31 16.62
CA PHE A 911 -6.54 23.81 17.92
C PHE A 911 -6.31 25.31 17.89
N ARG A 912 -6.82 26.01 18.91
CA ARG A 912 -6.47 27.40 19.27
C ARG A 912 -6.32 27.50 20.79
N SER A 913 -5.67 28.54 21.26
CA SER A 913 -5.55 28.81 22.68
C SER A 913 -6.13 30.19 23.06
N PHE A 914 -6.62 30.30 24.28
CA PHE A 914 -7.01 31.58 24.89
C PHE A 914 -6.43 31.68 26.29
N VAL A 915 -6.15 32.90 26.74
CA VAL A 915 -5.68 33.13 28.12
C VAL A 915 -6.85 33.57 28.97
N ALA A 916 -7.22 32.74 29.96
CA ALA A 916 -8.27 33.07 30.91
C ALA A 916 -7.77 34.15 31.90
N THR A 917 -7.69 35.41 31.46
CA THR A 917 -7.22 36.58 32.26
C THR A 917 -8.14 36.86 33.45
N PRO A 918 -7.67 37.49 34.55
CA PRO A 918 -8.54 37.87 35.68
C PRO A 918 -9.72 38.77 35.27
N GLU A 919 -9.52 39.57 34.26
CA GLU A 919 -10.55 40.42 33.68
C GLU A 919 -11.16 39.77 32.44
N TRP A 920 -12.43 40.06 32.15
CA TRP A 920 -13.12 39.58 30.94
C TRP A 920 -12.38 40.03 29.68
N LYS A 921 -12.11 39.08 28.77
CA LYS A 921 -11.48 39.35 27.48
C LYS A 921 -12.23 38.59 26.38
N GLN A 922 -12.52 39.32 25.29
CA GLN A 922 -13.18 38.75 24.13
C GLN A 922 -12.17 38.07 23.19
N TYR A 923 -12.58 36.92 22.67
CA TYR A 923 -11.85 36.13 21.66
C TYR A 923 -12.77 35.97 20.44
N THR A 924 -12.21 36.12 19.25
CA THR A 924 -12.92 35.95 17.99
C THR A 924 -12.01 35.21 17.01
N PHE A 925 -12.55 34.17 16.41
CA PHE A 925 -11.85 33.33 15.41
C PHE A 925 -12.71 33.26 14.15
N SER A 926 -12.18 33.63 12.98
CA SER A 926 -12.89 33.43 11.72
C SER A 926 -12.87 31.93 11.32
N PHE A 927 -13.92 31.48 10.65
CA PHE A 927 -13.97 30.11 10.12
C PHE A 927 -12.77 29.79 9.21
N ALA A 928 -12.37 30.75 8.36
CA ALA A 928 -11.17 30.59 7.55
C ALA A 928 -9.90 30.38 8.40
N SER A 929 -9.75 31.07 9.54
CA SER A 929 -8.62 30.85 10.46
C SER A 929 -8.68 29.54 11.21
N LEU A 930 -9.84 28.90 11.25
CA LEU A 930 -10.11 27.60 11.87
C LEU A 930 -10.10 26.45 10.86
N GLY A 931 -9.84 26.72 9.58
CA GLY A 931 -9.79 25.71 8.53
C GLY A 931 -11.15 25.09 8.20
N THR A 932 -12.24 25.81 8.40
CA THR A 932 -13.62 25.39 8.08
C THR A 932 -14.38 26.50 7.38
N ASP A 933 -15.39 26.14 6.61
CA ASP A 933 -16.42 27.05 6.10
C ASP A 933 -17.72 26.97 6.91
N GLY A 934 -17.77 26.12 7.94
CA GLY A 934 -18.89 25.98 8.85
C GLY A 934 -20.00 25.03 8.38
N HIS A 935 -19.94 24.46 7.19
CA HIS A 935 -21.01 23.61 6.66
C HIS A 935 -21.17 22.27 7.44
N ASP A 936 -20.14 21.84 8.19
CA ASP A 936 -20.05 20.55 8.85
C ASP A 936 -19.57 20.63 10.31
N LEU A 937 -19.83 21.75 10.98
CA LEU A 937 -19.39 21.98 12.36
C LEU A 937 -20.04 20.96 13.31
N SER A 938 -19.22 20.06 13.90
CA SER A 938 -19.70 19.01 14.78
C SER A 938 -19.50 19.33 16.27
N GLY A 939 -18.57 20.22 16.62
CA GLY A 939 -18.36 20.60 18.01
C GLY A 939 -17.38 21.72 18.25
N LEU A 940 -17.50 22.35 19.42
CA LEU A 940 -16.53 23.27 20.01
C LEU A 940 -16.15 22.74 21.40
N ALA A 941 -14.87 22.81 21.76
CA ALA A 941 -14.44 22.44 23.10
C ALA A 941 -13.65 23.57 23.76
N PHE A 942 -14.01 23.85 24.99
CA PHE A 942 -13.33 24.78 25.89
C PHE A 942 -12.67 23.95 26.99
N LEU A 943 -11.38 23.77 26.91
CA LEU A 943 -10.64 22.86 27.76
C LEU A 943 -9.66 23.58 28.67
N GLY A 944 -9.41 23.00 29.83
CA GLY A 944 -8.35 23.42 30.71
C GLY A 944 -6.96 23.43 30.03
N PRO A 945 -5.93 23.93 30.71
CA PRO A 945 -4.54 23.95 30.22
C PRO A 945 -4.05 22.59 29.76
N ALA A 946 -3.03 22.54 28.92
CA ALA A 946 -2.44 21.29 28.46
C ALA A 946 -1.64 20.53 29.58
N GLY A 947 -1.31 21.20 30.69
CA GLY A 947 -0.57 20.63 31.81
C GLY A 947 -1.45 20.00 32.88
N LEU A 948 -0.82 19.26 33.79
CA LEU A 948 -1.47 18.65 34.95
C LEU A 948 -1.89 19.70 35.98
N GLY A 949 -2.97 19.40 36.72
CA GLY A 949 -3.45 20.20 37.84
C GLY A 949 -4.80 20.84 37.67
N LYS A 950 -5.23 21.55 38.70
CA LYS A 950 -6.53 22.20 38.74
C LYS A 950 -6.61 23.43 37.82
N PHE A 951 -7.77 23.69 37.27
CA PHE A 951 -8.06 24.87 36.48
C PHE A 951 -9.49 25.37 36.75
N GLU A 952 -9.66 26.67 36.60
CA GLU A 952 -10.97 27.31 36.62
C GLU A 952 -10.97 28.45 35.60
N PHE A 953 -12.00 28.48 34.76
CA PHE A 953 -12.25 29.60 33.86
C PHE A 953 -13.74 29.81 33.66
N PHE A 954 -14.09 30.99 33.18
CA PHE A 954 -15.47 31.39 32.92
C PHE A 954 -15.60 31.78 31.44
N ILE A 955 -16.71 31.42 30.84
CA ILE A 955 -17.05 31.72 29.46
C ILE A 955 -18.43 32.39 29.43
N ASP A 956 -18.58 33.39 28.58
CA ASP A 956 -19.82 34.09 28.38
C ASP A 956 -19.99 34.61 26.94
N GLU A 957 -21.23 34.98 26.55
CA GLU A 957 -21.57 35.55 25.26
C GLU A 957 -20.96 34.72 24.10
N VAL A 958 -21.26 33.42 24.09
CA VAL A 958 -20.78 32.52 23.01
C VAL A 958 -21.65 32.69 21.79
N GLU A 959 -21.02 33.08 20.67
CA GLU A 959 -21.70 33.41 19.42
C GLU A 959 -21.03 32.77 18.22
N ILE A 960 -21.84 32.34 17.24
CA ILE A 960 -21.39 31.88 15.91
C ILE A 960 -22.12 32.75 14.87
N LYS A 961 -21.43 33.75 14.34
CA LYS A 961 -22.03 34.84 13.48
C LYS A 961 -21.34 34.96 12.12
#